data_20503720fc23360230502fc132dafd92
#
_entry.id   20503720fc23360230502fc132dafd92
#
_cell.length_a   1.000
_cell.length_b   1.000
_cell.length_c   1.000
_cell.angle_alpha   90.00
_cell.angle_beta   90.00
_cell.angle_gamma   90.00
#
_symmetry.space_group_name_H-M   'P 1'
#
loop_
_entity.id
_entity.type
_entity.pdbx_description
1 polymer ?
#
loop_
_entity_poly.entity_id
_entity_poly.type
_entity_poly.pdbx_seq_one_letter_code
_entity_poly.pdbx_strand_id
1 'polypeptide(L)'
;MEQAPSLSTPEEELAYLREQVSRKEAELALRQDSGQAGPERATIISETIHEHRAAPAEILASEYRISEATANNEAEAILAELNLGEGAGAINSLRQTMEEKGVKNALHVLEKLNDPHISDDFHRYLVRYIAAGLPIEGLPAGRQAPRFQALKMTLYEIALPGPKSDEPNVRNKTLKELISAMEQFYSGLLSVEDADSGEPHYYALELAVPSDSPELQFYAAIPNGKRNLFEKQLLAIFPNAYLVPQPYDYNIFASGGTSLASVARFAENPALPLLDYADFDYDPLNALTNAFAKIEHTGEGAALQLIIEPRAERHVKHYQKILQALRKGEKRAAAFSTPETALGEVMRDFSKALFSSKPKDEQKAKEAETRQIEANKTYIEQVEKKIAAPIVGATLRLVTSSSNERKAEQVLGELEAAFNQFANTRGNKLTFKRLPAGRQAREAFDDFSFRLPDDSALPLSLRELTTIYHFPPSGIESSPHLKQARFTHAPAPLTLPQTGALLGVNSYRGQTTSVYLDPEDRLRHLYIIGQTGTGKTALMKSMIMQDIQRGEGCCFIDPHGSDILDVLAAVPPERYKDXXXXYFDPADLSRPFSLNFLEYDMSRPEQKTFIVNELLAIFHRLYGAVPESMGPAFEQYFRNATLLVMEDPSSGSTVLDIARVLANSEFRKEKLAKSMNPIVNQFWNEIATKAGGDAALENIVPYITNKFD
;
A
#
# COMPACT_ATOMS: atom_id res chain seq x y z
N MET A 1 33.38 -20.55 17.17
CA MET A 1 33.42 -19.62 16.04
C MET A 1 33.32 -20.41 14.76
N GLU A 2 32.17 -20.34 14.09
CA GLU A 2 32.08 -20.90 12.73
C GLU A 2 33.00 -20.07 11.83
N GLN A 3 33.83 -20.72 11.06
CA GLN A 3 34.67 -20.04 10.06
C GLN A 3 33.75 -19.36 9.05
N ALA A 4 33.99 -18.08 8.77
CA ALA A 4 33.25 -17.37 7.72
C ALA A 4 33.38 -18.12 6.41
N PRO A 5 32.30 -18.29 5.63
CA PRO A 5 32.38 -18.97 4.35
C PRO A 5 33.32 -18.21 3.40
N SER A 6 34.12 -18.96 2.62
CA SER A 6 34.94 -18.36 1.57
C SER A 6 34.24 -18.57 0.24
N LEU A 7 33.56 -17.52 -0.23
CA LEU A 7 32.73 -17.54 -1.45
C LEU A 7 33.64 -17.34 -2.67
N SER A 8 33.53 -18.22 -3.65
CA SER A 8 34.45 -18.28 -4.81
C SER A 8 33.76 -18.05 -6.16
N THR A 9 32.43 -17.96 -6.19
CA THR A 9 31.68 -17.65 -7.42
C THR A 9 30.51 -16.72 -7.11
N PRO A 10 29.99 -15.95 -8.11
CA PRO A 10 28.78 -15.13 -7.94
C PRO A 10 27.59 -15.97 -7.51
N GLU A 11 27.50 -17.23 -7.97
CA GLU A 11 26.44 -18.16 -7.65
C GLU A 11 26.44 -18.51 -6.15
N GLU A 12 27.63 -18.84 -5.64
CA GLU A 12 27.81 -19.13 -4.20
C GLU A 12 27.47 -17.95 -3.34
N GLU A 13 27.85 -16.75 -3.78
CA GLU A 13 27.55 -15.49 -3.06
C GLU A 13 26.06 -15.22 -3.02
N LEU A 14 25.35 -15.35 -4.13
CA LEU A 14 23.89 -15.16 -4.17
C LEU A 14 23.13 -16.24 -3.41
N ALA A 15 23.58 -17.49 -3.49
CA ALA A 15 23.02 -18.60 -2.69
C ALA A 15 23.17 -18.31 -1.20
N TYR A 16 24.34 -17.83 -0.79
CA TYR A 16 24.63 -17.43 0.59
C TYR A 16 23.68 -16.30 1.04
N LEU A 17 23.51 -15.26 0.23
CA LEU A 17 22.61 -14.14 0.55
C LEU A 17 21.16 -14.61 0.74
N ARG A 18 20.69 -15.49 -0.14
CA ARG A 18 19.32 -16.05 -0.04
C ARG A 18 19.15 -16.92 1.21
N GLU A 19 20.18 -17.71 1.54
CA GLU A 19 20.18 -18.50 2.78
C GLU A 19 20.10 -17.59 4.01
N GLN A 20 20.85 -16.48 4.04
CA GLN A 20 20.81 -15.51 5.14
C GLN A 20 19.42 -14.87 5.25
N VAL A 21 18.80 -14.50 4.13
CA VAL A 21 17.43 -13.97 4.11
C VAL A 21 16.46 -15.00 4.70
N SER A 22 16.49 -16.25 4.22
CA SER A 22 15.62 -17.34 4.71
C SER A 22 15.83 -17.61 6.19
N ARG A 23 17.08 -17.58 6.65
CA ARG A 23 17.42 -17.75 8.07
C ARG A 23 16.82 -16.63 8.94
N LYS A 24 16.95 -15.39 8.51
CA LYS A 24 16.36 -14.24 9.23
C LYS A 24 14.84 -14.32 9.25
N GLU A 25 14.22 -14.71 8.13
CA GLU A 25 12.77 -14.93 8.06
C GLU A 25 12.33 -15.99 9.09
N ALA A 26 13.06 -17.12 9.17
CA ALA A 26 12.76 -18.19 10.13
C ALA A 26 12.95 -17.73 11.58
N GLU A 27 14.02 -16.98 11.87
CA GLU A 27 14.27 -16.42 13.22
C GLU A 27 13.17 -15.45 13.64
N LEU A 28 12.71 -14.60 12.73
CA LEU A 28 11.63 -13.65 12.98
C LEU A 28 10.29 -14.38 13.18
N ALA A 29 10.01 -15.41 12.38
CA ALA A 29 8.81 -16.24 12.54
C ALA A 29 8.77 -16.92 13.92
N LEU A 30 9.92 -17.37 14.42
CA LEU A 30 10.03 -17.99 15.76
C LEU A 30 9.82 -16.96 16.91
N ARG A 31 10.07 -15.68 16.64
CA ARG A 31 9.90 -14.60 17.63
C ARG A 31 8.49 -13.99 17.60
N GLN A 32 7.67 -14.32 16.63
CA GLN A 32 6.34 -13.71 16.41
C GLN A 32 5.23 -14.20 17.33
N ASP A 33 5.52 -14.98 18.36
CA ASP A 33 4.51 -15.38 19.35
C ASP A 33 3.93 -14.22 20.19
N SER A 34 4.34 -12.98 19.91
CA SER A 34 3.97 -11.78 20.67
C SER A 34 3.03 -10.80 19.92
N GLY A 35 2.45 -11.18 18.80
CA GLY A 35 1.37 -10.42 18.16
C GLY A 35 1.75 -9.13 17.43
N GLN A 36 3.03 -8.90 17.15
CA GLN A 36 3.48 -7.77 16.32
C GLN A 36 3.71 -8.23 14.87
N ALA A 37 3.28 -7.41 13.90
CA ALA A 37 3.59 -7.65 12.50
C ALA A 37 5.12 -7.61 12.29
N GLY A 38 5.66 -8.64 11.67
CA GLY A 38 7.09 -8.71 11.35
C GLY A 38 7.47 -7.71 10.24
N PRO A 39 8.77 -7.42 10.09
CA PRO A 39 9.23 -6.58 8.98
C PRO A 39 8.92 -7.23 7.63
N GLU A 40 8.62 -6.42 6.63
CA GLU A 40 8.37 -6.88 5.26
C GLU A 40 9.61 -7.59 4.70
N ARG A 41 9.40 -8.60 3.86
CA ARG A 41 10.47 -9.38 3.21
C ARG A 41 11.53 -8.50 2.54
N ALA A 42 11.10 -7.43 1.87
CA ALA A 42 12.00 -6.48 1.23
C ALA A 42 12.93 -5.79 2.23
N THR A 43 12.44 -5.52 3.44
CA THR A 43 13.25 -4.95 4.53
C THR A 43 14.34 -5.93 4.97
N ILE A 44 13.97 -7.21 5.13
CA ILE A 44 14.91 -8.28 5.52
C ILE A 44 16.01 -8.42 4.46
N ILE A 45 15.63 -8.39 3.17
CA ILE A 45 16.60 -8.48 2.05
C ILE A 45 17.50 -7.24 2.06
N SER A 46 16.94 -6.05 2.21
CA SER A 46 17.71 -4.80 2.26
C SER A 46 18.73 -4.80 3.40
N GLU A 47 18.33 -5.24 4.59
CA GLU A 47 19.23 -5.38 5.74
C GLU A 47 20.34 -6.40 5.47
N THR A 48 20.00 -7.53 4.83
CA THR A 48 20.97 -8.57 4.50
C THR A 48 22.01 -8.05 3.48
N ILE A 49 21.58 -7.29 2.49
CA ILE A 49 22.48 -6.64 1.52
C ILE A 49 23.40 -5.64 2.25
N HIS A 50 22.85 -4.84 3.16
CA HIS A 50 23.62 -3.87 3.92
C HIS A 50 24.67 -4.53 4.82
N GLU A 51 24.31 -5.63 5.49
CA GLU A 51 25.24 -6.41 6.30
C GLU A 51 26.34 -7.05 5.43
N HIS A 52 25.96 -7.57 4.26
CA HIS A 52 26.93 -8.14 3.32
C HIS A 52 27.89 -7.08 2.78
N ARG A 53 27.38 -5.86 2.52
CA ARG A 53 28.21 -4.71 2.16
C ARG A 53 29.22 -4.39 3.24
N ALA A 54 28.81 -4.41 4.51
CA ALA A 54 29.67 -4.12 5.67
C ALA A 54 30.59 -5.27 6.06
N ALA A 55 30.34 -6.48 5.57
CA ALA A 55 31.15 -7.66 5.91
C ALA A 55 32.61 -7.51 5.44
N PRO A 56 33.57 -8.11 6.13
CA PRO A 56 34.99 -8.03 5.71
C PRO A 56 35.18 -8.61 4.30
N ALA A 57 36.14 -8.05 3.55
CA ALA A 57 36.43 -8.49 2.19
C ALA A 57 36.90 -9.99 2.13
N GLU A 58 37.35 -10.51 3.25
CA GLU A 58 37.80 -11.91 3.41
C GLU A 58 36.67 -12.94 3.23
N ILE A 59 35.40 -12.50 3.19
CA ILE A 59 34.28 -13.40 2.87
C ILE A 59 34.35 -13.91 1.41
N LEU A 60 35.03 -13.15 0.54
CA LEU A 60 35.32 -13.60 -0.82
C LEU A 60 36.72 -14.25 -0.87
N ALA A 61 36.86 -15.31 -1.63
CA ALA A 61 38.15 -15.95 -1.91
C ALA A 61 39.12 -14.94 -2.54
N SER A 62 40.43 -15.03 -2.24
CA SER A 62 41.42 -14.06 -2.68
C SER A 62 41.50 -13.89 -4.20
N GLU A 63 41.21 -14.95 -4.95
CA GLU A 63 41.20 -14.97 -6.42
C GLU A 63 40.01 -14.27 -7.02
N TYR A 64 38.95 -14.06 -6.22
CA TYR A 64 37.68 -13.53 -6.63
C TYR A 64 37.50 -12.04 -6.30
N ARG A 65 38.37 -11.53 -5.40
CA ARG A 65 38.30 -10.10 -5.00
C ARG A 65 38.86 -9.22 -6.10
N ILE A 66 38.15 -8.14 -6.42
CA ILE A 66 38.71 -7.10 -7.30
C ILE A 66 39.67 -6.22 -6.48
N SER A 67 40.74 -5.77 -7.12
CA SER A 67 41.68 -4.86 -6.49
C SER A 67 41.09 -3.44 -6.36
N GLU A 68 41.61 -2.66 -5.41
CA GLU A 68 41.26 -1.22 -5.27
C GLU A 68 41.43 -0.45 -6.58
N ALA A 69 42.51 -0.73 -7.31
CA ALA A 69 42.79 -0.11 -8.60
C ALA A 69 41.73 -0.46 -9.66
N THR A 70 41.30 -1.74 -9.68
CA THR A 70 40.25 -2.20 -10.60
C THR A 70 38.90 -1.52 -10.27
N ALA A 71 38.55 -1.47 -8.99
CA ALA A 71 37.29 -0.83 -8.55
C ALA A 71 37.28 0.67 -8.90
N ASN A 72 38.38 1.37 -8.72
CA ASN A 72 38.50 2.78 -9.08
C ASN A 72 38.37 2.98 -10.60
N ASN A 73 39.05 2.14 -11.41
CA ASN A 73 38.98 2.22 -12.88
C ASN A 73 37.55 1.97 -13.40
N GLU A 74 36.86 0.98 -12.83
CA GLU A 74 35.45 0.71 -13.19
C GLU A 74 34.53 1.88 -12.78
N ALA A 75 34.73 2.45 -11.61
CA ALA A 75 33.97 3.62 -11.15
C ALA A 75 34.20 4.84 -12.07
N GLU A 76 35.48 5.09 -12.47
CA GLU A 76 35.80 6.19 -13.38
C GLU A 76 35.16 5.99 -14.76
N ALA A 77 35.14 4.77 -15.27
CA ALA A 77 34.50 4.43 -16.54
C ALA A 77 32.99 4.73 -16.48
N ILE A 78 32.33 4.31 -15.40
CA ILE A 78 30.90 4.57 -15.16
C ILE A 78 30.62 6.09 -15.05
N LEU A 79 31.46 6.82 -14.34
CA LEU A 79 31.33 8.29 -14.24
C LEU A 79 31.49 8.99 -15.60
N ALA A 80 32.36 8.47 -16.46
CA ALA A 80 32.51 8.99 -17.82
C ALA A 80 31.24 8.78 -18.66
N GLU A 81 30.61 7.60 -18.55
CA GLU A 81 29.32 7.29 -19.22
C GLU A 81 28.21 8.21 -18.72
N LEU A 82 28.15 8.47 -17.42
CA LEU A 82 27.18 9.39 -16.82
C LEU A 82 27.29 10.82 -17.36
N ASN A 83 28.53 11.29 -17.49
CA ASN A 83 28.80 12.64 -18.02
C ASN A 83 28.39 12.80 -19.50
N LEU A 84 28.22 11.68 -20.21
CA LEU A 84 27.71 11.67 -21.60
C LEU A 84 26.16 11.61 -21.65
N GLY A 85 25.48 11.62 -20.50
CA GLY A 85 24.02 11.59 -20.41
C GLY A 85 23.41 10.19 -20.48
N GLU A 86 24.22 9.16 -20.35
CA GLU A 86 23.78 7.77 -20.43
C GLU A 86 23.59 7.14 -19.03
N GLY A 87 22.69 7.72 -18.23
CA GLY A 87 22.43 7.25 -16.85
C GLY A 87 22.06 5.76 -16.75
N ALA A 88 21.44 5.21 -17.80
CA ALA A 88 21.14 3.78 -17.85
C ALA A 88 22.42 2.92 -17.98
N GLY A 89 23.51 3.46 -18.48
CA GLY A 89 24.80 2.79 -18.60
C GLY A 89 25.39 2.38 -17.25
N ALA A 90 25.31 3.27 -16.26
CA ALA A 90 25.89 3.04 -14.92
C ALA A 90 25.32 1.80 -14.23
N ILE A 91 24.01 1.61 -14.26
CA ILE A 91 23.34 0.45 -13.68
C ILE A 91 23.72 -0.83 -14.46
N ASN A 92 23.82 -0.71 -15.80
CA ASN A 92 24.27 -1.82 -16.66
C ASN A 92 25.66 -2.30 -16.29
N SER A 93 26.59 -1.39 -16.12
CA SER A 93 27.98 -1.70 -15.79
C SER A 93 28.10 -2.35 -14.40
N LEU A 94 27.38 -1.82 -13.40
CA LEU A 94 27.30 -2.40 -12.06
C LEU A 94 26.69 -3.80 -12.07
N ARG A 95 25.65 -4.00 -12.90
CA ARG A 95 25.03 -5.33 -13.05
C ARG A 95 26.01 -6.31 -13.71
N GLN A 96 26.71 -5.88 -14.75
CA GLN A 96 27.72 -6.72 -15.39
C GLN A 96 28.80 -7.14 -14.38
N THR A 97 29.29 -6.19 -13.58
CA THR A 97 30.23 -6.49 -12.49
C THR A 97 29.62 -7.51 -11.50
N MET A 98 28.35 -7.35 -11.16
CA MET A 98 27.65 -8.29 -10.27
C MET A 98 27.58 -9.70 -10.86
N GLU A 99 27.23 -9.80 -12.14
CA GLU A 99 27.09 -11.09 -12.83
C GLU A 99 28.46 -11.81 -13.05
N GLU A 100 29.48 -11.02 -13.35
CA GLU A 100 30.82 -11.57 -13.63
C GLU A 100 31.66 -11.78 -12.36
N LYS A 101 31.49 -10.89 -11.37
CA LYS A 101 32.39 -10.80 -10.20
C LYS A 101 31.67 -10.81 -8.85
N GLY A 102 30.32 -10.89 -8.86
CA GLY A 102 29.52 -11.02 -7.65
C GLY A 102 29.02 -9.71 -7.05
N VAL A 103 28.09 -9.84 -6.11
CA VAL A 103 27.36 -8.73 -5.47
C VAL A 103 28.31 -7.81 -4.70
N LYS A 104 29.21 -8.39 -3.90
CA LYS A 104 30.12 -7.61 -3.04
C LYS A 104 31.09 -6.77 -3.84
N ASN A 105 31.61 -7.31 -4.94
CA ASN A 105 32.50 -6.54 -5.83
C ASN A 105 31.75 -5.39 -6.53
N ALA A 106 30.51 -5.61 -6.97
CA ALA A 106 29.66 -4.55 -7.53
C ALA A 106 29.36 -3.45 -6.48
N LEU A 107 29.08 -3.86 -5.24
CA LEU A 107 28.88 -2.91 -4.13
C LEU A 107 30.15 -2.12 -3.81
N HIS A 108 31.32 -2.73 -3.97
CA HIS A 108 32.60 -2.06 -3.78
C HIS A 108 32.85 -0.97 -4.86
N VAL A 109 32.56 -1.29 -6.13
CA VAL A 109 32.61 -0.31 -7.24
C VAL A 109 31.62 0.83 -6.96
N LEU A 110 30.40 0.50 -6.51
CA LEU A 110 29.36 1.47 -6.16
C LEU A 110 29.82 2.45 -5.07
N GLU A 111 30.57 1.98 -4.07
CA GLU A 111 31.16 2.84 -3.02
C GLU A 111 32.13 3.86 -3.60
N LYS A 112 32.90 3.47 -4.63
CA LYS A 112 33.87 4.38 -5.28
C LYS A 112 33.16 5.43 -6.15
N LEU A 113 31.99 5.10 -6.71
CA LEU A 113 31.16 6.05 -7.46
C LEU A 113 30.69 7.22 -6.60
N ASN A 114 30.39 6.97 -5.32
CA ASN A 114 29.94 7.95 -4.33
C ASN A 114 28.76 8.80 -4.85
N ASP A 115 27.85 8.19 -5.60
CA ASP A 115 26.63 8.82 -6.16
C ASP A 115 25.40 8.24 -5.45
N PRO A 116 24.68 9.05 -4.65
CA PRO A 116 23.52 8.55 -3.91
C PRO A 116 22.39 8.03 -4.79
N HIS A 117 22.17 8.61 -5.96
CA HIS A 117 21.10 8.22 -6.88
C HIS A 117 21.36 6.80 -7.43
N ILE A 118 22.57 6.59 -7.96
CA ILE A 118 22.97 5.29 -8.50
C ILE A 118 22.95 4.22 -7.39
N SER A 119 23.39 4.62 -6.19
CA SER A 119 23.41 3.73 -5.02
C SER A 119 21.99 3.24 -4.69
N ASP A 120 21.01 4.13 -4.69
CA ASP A 120 19.61 3.80 -4.39
C ASP A 120 19.02 2.91 -5.49
N ASP A 121 19.21 3.27 -6.75
CA ASP A 121 18.69 2.50 -7.89
C ASP A 121 19.30 1.09 -7.96
N PHE A 122 20.61 0.96 -7.74
CA PHE A 122 21.26 -0.34 -7.74
C PHE A 122 20.84 -1.19 -6.53
N HIS A 123 20.63 -0.56 -5.36
CA HIS A 123 20.13 -1.26 -4.19
C HIS A 123 18.71 -1.80 -4.44
N ARG A 124 17.83 -1.01 -5.03
CA ARG A 124 16.46 -1.44 -5.42
C ARG A 124 16.51 -2.60 -6.42
N TYR A 125 17.42 -2.53 -7.37
CA TYR A 125 17.64 -3.62 -8.32
C TYR A 125 18.02 -4.92 -7.58
N LEU A 126 18.99 -4.85 -6.66
CA LEU A 126 19.45 -6.01 -5.89
C LEU A 126 18.32 -6.60 -5.03
N VAL A 127 17.53 -5.77 -4.38
CA VAL A 127 16.38 -6.23 -3.56
C VAL A 127 15.40 -7.01 -4.45
N ARG A 128 15.05 -6.46 -5.61
CA ARG A 128 14.15 -7.13 -6.56
C ARG A 128 14.76 -8.44 -7.10
N TYR A 129 16.03 -8.43 -7.41
CA TYR A 129 16.75 -9.59 -7.96
C TYR A 129 16.76 -10.76 -6.97
N ILE A 130 17.06 -10.49 -5.70
CA ILE A 130 17.10 -11.50 -4.63
C ILE A 130 15.66 -11.96 -4.30
N ALA A 131 14.72 -11.03 -4.19
CA ALA A 131 13.30 -11.31 -3.88
C ALA A 131 12.66 -12.22 -4.94
N ALA A 132 12.98 -11.98 -6.22
CA ALA A 132 12.44 -12.74 -7.35
C ALA A 132 13.02 -14.16 -7.47
N GLY A 133 14.04 -14.49 -6.68
CA GLY A 133 14.67 -15.83 -6.72
C GLY A 133 15.31 -16.18 -8.05
N LEU A 134 15.70 -15.19 -8.86
CA LEU A 134 16.19 -15.42 -10.22
C LEU A 134 17.50 -16.21 -10.23
N PRO A 135 17.67 -17.16 -11.16
CA PRO A 135 18.91 -17.91 -11.28
C PRO A 135 20.06 -17.05 -11.82
N ILE A 136 21.27 -17.42 -11.45
CA ILE A 136 22.49 -16.65 -11.73
C ILE A 136 23.04 -16.87 -13.14
N GLU A 137 22.62 -17.95 -13.81
CA GLU A 137 23.09 -18.25 -15.16
C GLU A 137 22.82 -17.09 -16.10
N GLY A 138 23.89 -16.60 -16.68
CA GLY A 138 23.92 -15.37 -17.48
C GLY A 138 22.82 -15.30 -18.51
N LEU A 139 22.13 -14.18 -18.47
CA LEU A 139 21.10 -13.86 -19.45
C LEU A 139 21.69 -13.74 -20.85
N PRO A 140 21.03 -14.25 -21.90
CA PRO A 140 21.51 -14.02 -23.25
C PRO A 140 21.72 -12.53 -23.50
N ALA A 141 22.87 -12.18 -24.03
CA ALA A 141 23.31 -10.79 -24.23
C ALA A 141 22.30 -9.91 -25.00
N GLY A 142 21.42 -10.52 -25.79
CA GLY A 142 20.44 -9.80 -26.61
C GLY A 142 19.20 -9.27 -25.88
N ARG A 143 18.95 -9.67 -24.62
CA ARG A 143 17.74 -9.25 -23.86
C ARG A 143 18.03 -8.29 -22.69
N GLN A 144 19.22 -7.74 -22.62
CA GLN A 144 19.65 -6.93 -21.47
C GLN A 144 19.02 -5.52 -21.46
N ALA A 145 19.03 -4.84 -22.60
CA ALA A 145 18.52 -3.47 -22.68
C ALA A 145 17.03 -3.33 -22.27
N PRO A 146 16.11 -4.21 -22.73
CA PRO A 146 14.70 -4.12 -22.29
C PRO A 146 14.49 -4.25 -20.78
N ARG A 147 15.28 -5.07 -20.11
CA ARG A 147 15.14 -5.27 -18.66
C ARG A 147 15.48 -4.01 -17.87
N PHE A 148 16.45 -3.23 -18.32
CA PHE A 148 16.78 -1.95 -17.70
C PHE A 148 15.72 -0.89 -17.91
N GLN A 149 15.12 -0.88 -19.09
CA GLN A 149 13.98 0.01 -19.35
C GLN A 149 12.82 -0.33 -18.39
N ALA A 150 12.58 -1.62 -18.13
CA ALA A 150 11.53 -2.06 -17.21
C ALA A 150 11.75 -1.54 -15.78
N LEU A 151 13.00 -1.33 -15.35
CA LEU A 151 13.27 -0.74 -14.03
C LEU A 151 12.87 0.74 -13.93
N LYS A 152 12.63 1.41 -15.06
CA LYS A 152 12.14 2.79 -15.09
C LYS A 152 10.61 2.87 -15.07
N MET A 153 9.97 1.93 -14.37
CA MET A 153 8.52 1.91 -14.19
C MET A 153 8.18 2.03 -12.71
N THR A 154 7.10 2.74 -12.41
CA THR A 154 6.50 2.76 -11.07
C THR A 154 5.38 1.72 -11.03
N LEU A 155 5.45 0.84 -10.03
CA LEU A 155 4.37 -0.11 -9.75
C LEU A 155 3.35 0.55 -8.83
N TYR A 156 2.08 0.50 -9.21
CA TYR A 156 0.95 0.95 -8.40
C TYR A 156 0.12 -0.25 -7.99
N GLU A 157 -0.23 -0.32 -6.72
CA GLU A 157 -1.35 -1.11 -6.25
C GLU A 157 -2.61 -0.26 -6.42
N ILE A 158 -3.68 -0.85 -6.97
CA ILE A 158 -4.93 -0.14 -7.24
C ILE A 158 -6.05 -0.84 -6.46
N ALA A 159 -6.65 -0.13 -5.52
CA ALA A 159 -7.84 -0.60 -4.82
C ALA A 159 -9.03 0.28 -5.19
N LEU A 160 -10.14 -0.36 -5.53
CA LEU A 160 -11.38 0.34 -5.87
C LEU A 160 -12.35 0.28 -4.68
N PRO A 161 -13.19 1.29 -4.48
CA PRO A 161 -14.15 1.26 -3.40
C PRO A 161 -15.19 0.16 -3.64
N GLY A 162 -15.64 -0.47 -2.58
CA GLY A 162 -16.72 -1.45 -2.65
C GLY A 162 -18.03 -0.83 -3.16
N PRO A 163 -18.99 -1.66 -3.59
CA PRO A 163 -20.25 -1.17 -4.13
C PRO A 163 -21.04 -0.38 -3.07
N LYS A 164 -21.25 0.92 -3.32
CA LYS A 164 -22.13 1.75 -2.52
C LYS A 164 -23.51 1.74 -3.17
N SER A 165 -24.51 1.24 -2.46
CA SER A 165 -25.90 1.12 -2.95
C SER A 165 -26.58 2.47 -3.23
N ASP A 166 -26.01 3.59 -2.80
CA ASP A 166 -26.72 4.86 -2.74
C ASP A 166 -26.17 5.99 -3.64
N GLU A 167 -25.26 5.69 -4.59
CA GLU A 167 -24.83 6.71 -5.55
C GLU A 167 -25.89 6.86 -6.67
N PRO A 168 -26.61 7.98 -6.73
CA PRO A 168 -27.72 8.14 -7.70
C PRO A 168 -27.29 8.12 -9.16
N ASN A 169 -26.02 8.43 -9.45
CA ASN A 169 -25.50 8.48 -10.82
C ASN A 169 -25.13 7.11 -11.42
N VAL A 170 -25.04 6.07 -10.60
CA VAL A 170 -24.66 4.71 -11.05
C VAL A 170 -25.92 3.89 -11.39
N ARG A 171 -27.02 4.14 -10.68
CA ARG A 171 -28.28 3.38 -10.82
C ARG A 171 -28.89 3.38 -12.24
N ASN A 172 -28.52 4.35 -13.06
CA ASN A 172 -29.12 4.53 -14.39
C ASN A 172 -28.21 4.13 -15.56
N LYS A 173 -26.97 3.67 -15.30
CA LYS A 173 -26.04 3.26 -16.36
C LYS A 173 -26.10 1.76 -16.60
N THR A 174 -26.08 1.37 -17.86
CA THR A 174 -25.99 -0.03 -18.25
C THR A 174 -24.57 -0.57 -18.01
N LEU A 175 -24.43 -1.88 -17.83
CA LEU A 175 -23.14 -2.56 -17.73
C LEU A 175 -22.20 -2.16 -18.89
N LYS A 176 -22.76 -2.10 -20.11
CA LYS A 176 -22.00 -1.75 -21.32
C LYS A 176 -21.44 -0.33 -21.26
N GLU A 177 -22.21 0.62 -20.75
CA GLU A 177 -21.77 2.01 -20.56
C GLU A 177 -20.66 2.11 -19.52
N LEU A 178 -20.74 1.31 -18.45
CA LEU A 178 -19.74 1.30 -17.38
C LEU A 178 -18.42 0.70 -17.89
N ILE A 179 -18.48 -0.42 -18.61
CA ILE A 179 -17.28 -1.07 -19.16
C ILE A 179 -16.67 -0.19 -20.27
N SER A 180 -17.48 0.50 -21.09
CA SER A 180 -16.98 1.36 -22.18
C SER A 180 -16.12 2.51 -21.68
N ALA A 181 -16.26 2.93 -20.41
CA ALA A 181 -15.39 3.96 -19.84
C ALA A 181 -13.91 3.53 -19.87
N MET A 182 -13.64 2.23 -19.79
CA MET A 182 -12.27 1.70 -19.91
C MET A 182 -11.68 1.89 -21.32
N GLU A 183 -12.49 1.97 -22.38
CA GLU A 183 -11.97 2.34 -23.72
C GLU A 183 -11.37 3.75 -23.70
N GLN A 184 -12.01 4.68 -22.97
CA GLN A 184 -11.51 6.05 -22.82
C GLN A 184 -10.18 6.06 -22.03
N PHE A 185 -10.09 5.24 -20.97
CA PHE A 185 -8.85 5.07 -20.21
C PHE A 185 -7.72 4.58 -21.11
N TYR A 186 -7.93 3.50 -21.85
CA TYR A 186 -6.93 2.95 -22.76
C TYR A 186 -6.56 3.94 -23.87
N SER A 187 -7.56 4.63 -24.43
CA SER A 187 -7.34 5.66 -25.44
C SER A 187 -6.46 6.80 -24.92
N GLY A 188 -6.68 7.21 -23.65
CA GLY A 188 -5.86 8.23 -23.00
C GLY A 188 -4.41 7.79 -22.78
N LEU A 189 -4.16 6.47 -22.67
CA LEU A 189 -2.82 5.93 -22.48
C LEU A 189 -2.08 5.59 -23.79
N LEU A 190 -2.69 5.79 -24.96
CA LEU A 190 -2.00 5.56 -26.26
C LEU A 190 -0.74 6.41 -26.36
N SER A 191 -0.71 7.60 -25.76
CA SER A 191 0.46 8.49 -25.75
C SER A 191 1.63 7.99 -24.90
N VAL A 192 1.54 6.83 -24.27
CA VAL A 192 2.69 6.18 -23.61
C VAL A 192 3.77 5.83 -24.65
N GLU A 193 3.36 5.66 -25.92
CA GLU A 193 4.28 5.53 -27.06
C GLU A 193 5.34 6.65 -27.11
N ASP A 194 4.98 7.87 -26.67
CA ASP A 194 5.86 9.04 -26.71
C ASP A 194 6.74 9.14 -25.44
N ALA A 195 7.06 8.02 -24.80
CA ALA A 195 7.96 8.00 -23.64
C ALA A 195 9.36 8.51 -24.01
N ASP A 196 10.00 9.17 -23.07
CA ASP A 196 11.35 9.70 -23.25
C ASP A 196 12.34 8.58 -23.59
N SER A 197 13.42 8.94 -24.26
CA SER A 197 14.45 7.97 -24.64
C SER A 197 14.99 7.22 -23.42
N GLY A 198 14.94 5.90 -23.48
CA GLY A 198 15.37 5.04 -22.39
C GLY A 198 14.27 4.63 -21.43
N GLU A 199 13.02 5.07 -21.61
CA GLU A 199 11.86 4.56 -20.89
C GLU A 199 11.11 3.50 -21.71
N PRO A 200 10.36 2.58 -21.08
CA PRO A 200 9.52 1.65 -21.83
C PRO A 200 8.43 2.37 -22.62
N HIS A 201 8.21 1.90 -23.85
CA HIS A 201 7.11 2.37 -24.71
C HIS A 201 5.85 1.51 -24.53
N TYR A 202 5.68 0.93 -23.35
CA TYR A 202 4.56 0.06 -22.98
C TYR A 202 4.27 0.24 -21.49
N TYR A 203 3.14 -0.30 -21.07
CA TYR A 203 2.77 -0.37 -19.66
C TYR A 203 2.14 -1.73 -19.36
N ALA A 204 2.07 -2.12 -18.09
CA ALA A 204 1.48 -3.38 -17.70
C ALA A 204 0.31 -3.15 -16.74
N LEU A 205 -0.75 -3.93 -16.93
CA LEU A 205 -1.86 -4.05 -15.97
C LEU A 205 -1.88 -5.50 -15.50
N GLU A 206 -2.02 -5.70 -14.20
CA GLU A 206 -1.90 -7.02 -13.60
C GLU A 206 -3.02 -7.26 -12.58
N LEU A 207 -3.48 -8.50 -12.55
CA LEU A 207 -4.43 -8.98 -11.58
C LEU A 207 -3.75 -10.18 -10.90
N ALA A 208 -3.46 -10.06 -9.61
CA ALA A 208 -2.60 -11.04 -8.93
C ALA A 208 -3.06 -11.36 -7.51
N VAL A 209 -2.80 -12.59 -7.11
CA VAL A 209 -2.85 -13.03 -5.71
C VAL A 209 -1.37 -13.27 -5.31
N PRO A 210 -0.79 -12.38 -4.50
CA PRO A 210 0.57 -12.59 -3.99
C PRO A 210 0.64 -13.82 -3.08
N SER A 211 1.83 -14.43 -2.98
CA SER A 211 2.02 -15.65 -2.17
C SER A 211 1.89 -15.42 -0.65
N ASP A 212 1.98 -14.15 -0.23
CA ASP A 212 1.88 -13.75 1.18
C ASP A 212 0.47 -13.23 1.56
N SER A 213 -0.44 -13.13 0.60
CA SER A 213 -1.81 -12.62 0.82
C SER A 213 -2.83 -13.40 0.01
N PRO A 214 -3.95 -13.81 0.59
CA PRO A 214 -5.01 -14.47 -0.18
C PRO A 214 -5.90 -13.49 -0.95
N GLU A 215 -5.64 -12.18 -0.86
CA GLU A 215 -6.45 -11.16 -1.51
C GLU A 215 -6.04 -10.97 -2.97
N LEU A 216 -7.03 -10.92 -3.86
CA LEU A 216 -6.83 -10.60 -5.27
C LEU A 216 -6.66 -9.09 -5.41
N GLN A 217 -5.59 -8.66 -6.07
CA GLN A 217 -5.21 -7.25 -6.15
C GLN A 217 -4.94 -6.82 -7.59
N PHE A 218 -5.31 -5.60 -7.92
CA PHE A 218 -4.95 -4.96 -9.19
C PHE A 218 -3.64 -4.21 -9.03
N TYR A 219 -2.77 -4.38 -10.03
CA TYR A 219 -1.51 -3.63 -10.12
C TYR A 219 -1.39 -3.00 -11.50
N ALA A 220 -0.64 -1.89 -11.57
CA ALA A 220 -0.26 -1.26 -12.83
C ALA A 220 1.21 -0.84 -12.76
N ALA A 221 2.00 -1.23 -13.74
CA ALA A 221 3.38 -0.75 -13.88
C ALA A 221 3.45 0.23 -15.05
N ILE A 222 3.85 1.47 -14.75
CA ILE A 222 3.74 2.62 -15.64
C ILE A 222 5.12 3.29 -15.78
N PRO A 223 5.57 3.65 -17.00
CA PRO A 223 6.81 4.41 -17.15
C PRO A 223 6.84 5.67 -16.28
N ASN A 224 7.97 5.96 -15.68
CA ASN A 224 8.11 7.03 -14.68
C ASN A 224 7.67 8.39 -15.23
N GLY A 225 8.00 8.73 -16.45
CA GLY A 225 7.59 9.96 -17.10
C GLY A 225 6.10 10.06 -17.42
N LYS A 226 5.36 8.94 -17.35
CA LYS A 226 3.93 8.90 -17.67
C LYS A 226 3.03 8.68 -16.42
N ARG A 227 3.60 8.73 -15.21
CA ARG A 227 2.87 8.56 -13.95
C ARG A 227 1.67 9.50 -13.84
N ASN A 228 1.92 10.80 -14.03
CA ASN A 228 0.88 11.83 -13.92
C ASN A 228 -0.25 11.62 -14.91
N LEU A 229 0.08 11.18 -16.14
CA LEU A 229 -0.91 10.87 -17.17
C LEU A 229 -1.81 9.70 -16.70
N PHE A 230 -1.18 8.61 -16.24
CA PHE A 230 -1.89 7.43 -15.76
C PHE A 230 -2.84 7.77 -14.60
N GLU A 231 -2.32 8.47 -13.57
CA GLU A 231 -3.11 8.85 -12.39
C GLU A 231 -4.32 9.70 -12.80
N LYS A 232 -4.12 10.70 -13.66
CA LYS A 232 -5.19 11.57 -14.14
C LYS A 232 -6.25 10.80 -14.94
N GLN A 233 -5.81 9.92 -15.85
CA GLN A 233 -6.74 9.12 -16.67
C GLN A 233 -7.55 8.15 -15.81
N LEU A 234 -6.90 7.46 -14.85
CA LEU A 234 -7.59 6.53 -13.98
C LEU A 234 -8.60 7.24 -13.06
N LEU A 235 -8.16 8.33 -12.42
CA LEU A 235 -9.00 9.08 -11.48
C LEU A 235 -10.11 9.88 -12.19
N ALA A 236 -9.99 10.16 -13.49
CA ALA A 236 -11.08 10.76 -14.26
C ALA A 236 -12.27 9.79 -14.41
N ILE A 237 -11.99 8.49 -14.49
CA ILE A 237 -13.00 7.45 -14.67
C ILE A 237 -13.42 6.84 -13.31
N PHE A 238 -12.44 6.63 -12.43
CA PHE A 238 -12.64 6.07 -11.09
C PHE A 238 -12.18 7.11 -10.04
N PRO A 239 -13.00 8.14 -9.76
CA PRO A 239 -12.57 9.25 -8.87
C PRO A 239 -12.22 8.81 -7.45
N ASN A 240 -12.76 7.69 -7.01
CA ASN A 240 -12.58 7.15 -5.67
C ASN A 240 -11.58 5.97 -5.63
N ALA A 241 -10.86 5.72 -6.72
CA ALA A 241 -9.81 4.70 -6.75
C ALA A 241 -8.64 5.13 -5.84
N TYR A 242 -8.08 4.15 -5.15
CA TYR A 242 -6.92 4.33 -4.29
C TYR A 242 -5.70 3.78 -5.02
N LEU A 243 -4.73 4.67 -5.31
CA LEU A 243 -3.49 4.32 -6.00
C LEU A 243 -2.33 4.47 -5.03
N VAL A 244 -1.64 3.39 -4.76
CA VAL A 244 -0.47 3.39 -3.87
C VAL A 244 0.75 2.98 -4.68
N PRO A 245 1.71 3.90 -4.90
CA PRO A 245 2.99 3.48 -5.47
C PRO A 245 3.65 2.46 -4.54
N GLN A 246 4.04 1.33 -5.09
CA GLN A 246 4.70 0.27 -4.34
C GLN A 246 6.22 0.43 -4.50
N PRO A 247 6.97 0.61 -3.40
CA PRO A 247 8.42 0.69 -3.49
C PRO A 247 9.06 -0.66 -3.81
N TYR A 248 8.34 -1.75 -3.53
CA TYR A 248 8.80 -3.11 -3.76
C TYR A 248 7.79 -3.87 -4.60
N ASP A 249 8.26 -4.85 -5.35
CA ASP A 249 7.40 -5.68 -6.19
C ASP A 249 6.70 -6.75 -5.33
N TYR A 250 5.50 -7.13 -5.75
CA TYR A 250 4.79 -8.27 -5.16
C TYR A 250 5.41 -9.58 -5.67
N ASN A 251 5.26 -10.65 -4.92
CA ASN A 251 5.80 -11.96 -5.26
C ASN A 251 4.69 -13.02 -5.26
N ILE A 252 4.52 -13.71 -6.39
CA ILE A 252 3.58 -14.82 -6.50
C ILE A 252 4.25 -16.19 -6.33
N PHE A 253 5.57 -16.23 -6.31
CA PHE A 253 6.32 -17.51 -6.34
C PHE A 253 6.41 -18.14 -4.95
N ALA A 254 5.94 -19.37 -4.84
CA ALA A 254 6.03 -20.18 -3.62
C ALA A 254 7.48 -20.66 -3.41
N SER A 255 8.01 -20.43 -2.23
CA SER A 255 9.36 -20.88 -1.87
C SER A 255 9.45 -22.42 -1.96
N GLY A 256 10.36 -22.91 -2.78
CA GLY A 256 10.54 -24.36 -3.01
C GLY A 256 9.38 -25.03 -3.77
N GLY A 257 8.44 -24.24 -4.28
CA GLY A 257 7.27 -24.74 -5.01
C GLY A 257 7.51 -24.89 -6.52
N THR A 258 6.46 -25.30 -7.20
CA THR A 258 6.42 -25.41 -8.66
C THR A 258 5.68 -24.22 -9.25
N SER A 259 6.30 -23.57 -10.23
CA SER A 259 5.71 -22.45 -10.95
C SER A 259 5.49 -22.81 -12.41
N LEU A 260 4.36 -22.40 -12.95
CA LEU A 260 3.95 -22.68 -14.33
C LEU A 260 3.55 -21.38 -15.01
N ALA A 261 3.79 -21.29 -16.32
CA ALA A 261 3.42 -20.13 -17.13
C ALA A 261 2.78 -20.55 -18.43
N SER A 262 1.84 -19.75 -18.89
CA SER A 262 1.29 -19.88 -20.23
C SER A 262 1.09 -18.50 -20.85
N VAL A 263 1.18 -18.44 -22.19
CA VAL A 263 1.08 -17.19 -22.96
C VAL A 263 -0.04 -17.36 -23.99
N ALA A 264 -0.90 -16.36 -24.07
CA ALA A 264 -2.04 -16.37 -24.99
C ALA A 264 -1.60 -16.20 -26.43
N ARG A 265 -2.29 -16.88 -27.33
CA ARG A 265 -2.13 -16.77 -28.79
C ARG A 265 -3.51 -16.80 -29.45
N PHE A 266 -3.63 -16.17 -30.57
CA PHE A 266 -4.84 -16.31 -31.41
C PHE A 266 -4.86 -17.68 -32.08
N ALA A 267 -6.02 -18.32 -32.12
CA ALA A 267 -6.22 -19.59 -32.82
C ALA A 267 -6.36 -19.40 -34.34
N GLU A 268 -6.95 -18.23 -34.74
CA GLU A 268 -7.21 -17.88 -36.14
C GLU A 268 -6.41 -16.62 -36.49
N ASN A 269 -6.54 -16.15 -37.73
CA ASN A 269 -5.85 -14.94 -38.18
C ASN A 269 -6.18 -13.74 -37.27
N PRO A 270 -5.16 -12.97 -36.82
CA PRO A 270 -5.37 -11.84 -35.90
C PRO A 270 -6.26 -10.71 -36.42
N ALA A 271 -6.56 -10.65 -37.72
CA ALA A 271 -7.53 -9.69 -38.27
C ALA A 271 -8.98 -10.01 -37.90
N LEU A 272 -9.24 -11.23 -37.37
CA LEU A 272 -10.55 -11.63 -36.88
C LEU A 272 -10.69 -11.31 -35.38
N PRO A 273 -11.80 -10.70 -34.95
CA PRO A 273 -11.96 -10.26 -33.57
C PRO A 273 -12.44 -11.38 -32.64
N LEU A 274 -12.15 -11.18 -31.35
CA LEU A 274 -12.83 -11.86 -30.24
C LEU A 274 -14.25 -11.27 -30.05
N LEU A 275 -15.05 -11.85 -29.16
CA LEU A 275 -16.25 -11.19 -28.65
C LEU A 275 -15.83 -9.95 -27.86
N ASP A 276 -16.61 -8.87 -27.98
CA ASP A 276 -16.37 -7.65 -27.20
C ASP A 276 -17.51 -7.46 -26.17
N TYR A 277 -17.32 -6.50 -25.24
CA TYR A 277 -18.24 -6.29 -24.11
C TYR A 277 -19.70 -6.01 -24.54
N ALA A 278 -19.91 -5.55 -25.78
CA ALA A 278 -21.26 -5.36 -26.31
C ALA A 278 -21.99 -6.70 -26.57
N ASP A 279 -21.24 -7.79 -26.67
CA ASP A 279 -21.77 -9.14 -26.88
C ASP A 279 -22.15 -9.84 -25.56
N PHE A 280 -21.90 -9.24 -24.38
CA PHE A 280 -22.13 -9.82 -23.06
C PHE A 280 -23.29 -9.15 -22.31
N ASP A 281 -24.05 -9.92 -21.57
CA ASP A 281 -25.11 -9.44 -20.66
C ASP A 281 -24.66 -9.46 -19.18
N TYR A 282 -23.44 -9.90 -18.91
CA TYR A 282 -22.83 -9.97 -17.59
C TYR A 282 -21.39 -9.46 -17.68
N ASP A 283 -20.81 -9.09 -16.53
CA ASP A 283 -19.44 -8.64 -16.45
C ASP A 283 -18.46 -9.80 -16.73
N PRO A 284 -17.74 -9.78 -17.87
CA PRO A 284 -16.82 -10.88 -18.20
C PRO A 284 -15.62 -10.99 -17.25
N LEU A 285 -15.28 -9.94 -16.50
CA LEU A 285 -14.20 -9.98 -15.51
C LEU A 285 -14.54 -10.96 -14.37
N ASN A 286 -15.82 -11.16 -14.06
CA ASN A 286 -16.25 -12.04 -12.98
C ASN A 286 -15.78 -13.49 -13.15
N ALA A 287 -15.73 -13.99 -14.37
CA ALA A 287 -15.23 -15.36 -14.62
C ALA A 287 -13.72 -15.46 -14.31
N LEU A 288 -12.97 -14.40 -14.59
CA LEU A 288 -11.53 -14.33 -14.29
C LEU A 288 -11.32 -14.23 -12.77
N THR A 289 -11.98 -13.30 -12.09
CA THR A 289 -11.83 -13.12 -10.64
C THR A 289 -12.25 -14.36 -9.85
N ASN A 290 -13.27 -15.08 -10.33
CA ASN A 290 -13.72 -16.33 -9.72
C ASN A 290 -12.69 -17.47 -9.90
N ALA A 291 -11.92 -17.48 -10.99
CA ALA A 291 -10.85 -18.46 -11.16
C ALA A 291 -9.73 -18.24 -10.14
N PHE A 292 -9.42 -16.97 -9.83
CA PHE A 292 -8.46 -16.61 -8.77
C PHE A 292 -8.96 -16.97 -7.36
N ALA A 293 -10.27 -16.96 -7.14
CA ALA A 293 -10.88 -17.20 -5.82
C ALA A 293 -10.59 -18.60 -5.25
N LYS A 294 -10.04 -19.50 -6.07
CA LYS A 294 -9.67 -20.86 -5.64
C LYS A 294 -8.28 -20.98 -5.06
N ILE A 295 -7.54 -19.88 -5.01
CA ILE A 295 -6.27 -19.77 -4.28
C ILE A 295 -6.65 -19.50 -2.82
N GLU A 296 -6.47 -20.49 -1.96
CA GLU A 296 -7.02 -20.49 -0.60
C GLU A 296 -5.99 -20.21 0.49
N HIS A 297 -4.72 -20.39 0.21
CA HIS A 297 -3.69 -20.41 1.25
C HIS A 297 -2.48 -19.54 0.94
N THR A 298 -1.93 -18.94 1.96
CA THR A 298 -0.60 -18.34 1.92
C THR A 298 0.42 -19.40 1.43
N GLY A 299 1.28 -18.97 0.53
CA GLY A 299 2.23 -19.87 -0.15
C GLY A 299 1.74 -20.35 -1.51
N GLU A 300 0.55 -19.94 -1.95
CA GLU A 300 0.06 -20.11 -3.32
C GLU A 300 -0.07 -18.74 -3.96
N GLY A 301 0.29 -18.62 -5.21
CA GLY A 301 0.16 -17.36 -5.92
C GLY A 301 -0.20 -17.54 -7.38
N ALA A 302 -0.85 -16.55 -7.96
CA ALA A 302 -1.14 -16.52 -9.39
C ALA A 302 -1.25 -15.09 -9.89
N ALA A 303 -0.95 -14.89 -11.17
CA ALA A 303 -1.11 -13.59 -11.81
C ALA A 303 -1.58 -13.73 -13.26
N LEU A 304 -2.43 -12.80 -13.64
CA LEU A 304 -2.71 -12.44 -15.01
C LEU A 304 -1.95 -11.14 -15.27
N GLN A 305 -1.05 -11.15 -16.23
CA GLN A 305 -0.27 -9.99 -16.63
C GLN A 305 -0.63 -9.62 -18.07
N LEU A 306 -1.01 -8.37 -18.26
CA LEU A 306 -1.37 -7.80 -19.55
C LEU A 306 -0.43 -6.62 -19.84
N ILE A 307 0.54 -6.83 -20.73
CA ILE A 307 1.45 -5.77 -21.18
C ILE A 307 0.88 -5.17 -22.45
N ILE A 308 0.79 -3.85 -22.52
CA ILE A 308 0.11 -3.13 -23.58
C ILE A 308 1.13 -2.21 -24.27
N GLU A 309 1.29 -2.45 -25.58
CA GLU A 309 2.16 -1.68 -26.48
C GLU A 309 1.27 -0.83 -27.36
N PRO A 310 1.27 0.51 -27.21
CA PRO A 310 0.37 1.37 -28.00
C PRO A 310 0.59 1.34 -29.51
N ARG A 311 1.77 0.96 -29.99
CA ARG A 311 2.14 0.96 -31.42
C ARG A 311 1.47 -0.17 -32.20
N ALA A 312 0.44 0.15 -32.95
CA ALA A 312 -0.21 -0.85 -33.79
C ALA A 312 -0.72 -0.37 -35.15
N GLU A 313 -0.29 0.81 -35.62
CA GLU A 313 -0.69 1.31 -36.93
C GLU A 313 -0.38 0.33 -38.06
N ARG A 314 0.72 -0.41 -37.98
CA ARG A 314 1.09 -1.43 -38.95
C ARG A 314 -0.02 -2.47 -39.15
N HIS A 315 -0.66 -2.89 -38.02
CA HIS A 315 -1.73 -3.88 -38.08
C HIS A 315 -3.00 -3.32 -38.74
N VAL A 316 -3.35 -2.07 -38.46
CA VAL A 316 -4.52 -1.42 -39.10
C VAL A 316 -4.34 -1.39 -40.63
N LYS A 317 -3.19 -0.93 -41.10
CA LYS A 317 -2.87 -0.89 -42.52
C LYS A 317 -2.90 -2.29 -43.15
N HIS A 318 -2.37 -3.27 -42.48
CA HIS A 318 -2.38 -4.69 -42.92
C HIS A 318 -3.81 -5.22 -43.01
N TYR A 319 -4.66 -4.99 -41.97
CA TYR A 319 -6.05 -5.48 -41.95
C TYR A 319 -6.91 -4.77 -43.01
N GLN A 320 -6.64 -3.51 -43.29
CA GLN A 320 -7.27 -2.78 -44.42
C GLN A 320 -6.98 -3.46 -45.75
N LYS A 321 -5.75 -3.96 -45.98
CA LYS A 321 -5.38 -4.72 -47.16
C LYS A 321 -6.14 -6.06 -47.23
N ILE A 322 -6.21 -6.78 -46.12
CA ILE A 322 -7.01 -8.01 -46.03
C ILE A 322 -8.49 -7.73 -46.38
N LEU A 323 -9.06 -6.64 -45.84
CA LEU A 323 -10.42 -6.21 -46.10
C LEU A 323 -10.64 -5.91 -47.57
N GLN A 324 -9.70 -5.19 -48.22
CA GLN A 324 -9.74 -4.89 -49.64
C GLN A 324 -9.69 -6.17 -50.48
N ALA A 325 -8.85 -7.11 -50.14
CA ALA A 325 -8.75 -8.42 -50.83
C ALA A 325 -10.07 -9.21 -50.73
N LEU A 326 -10.68 -9.25 -49.54
CA LEU A 326 -11.97 -9.91 -49.33
C LEU A 326 -13.10 -9.23 -50.15
N ARG A 327 -13.11 -7.89 -50.20
CA ARG A 327 -14.08 -7.09 -50.98
C ARG A 327 -13.89 -7.23 -52.49
N LYS A 328 -12.70 -7.57 -52.94
CA LYS A 328 -12.38 -7.89 -54.34
C LYS A 328 -12.68 -9.34 -54.71
N GLY A 329 -13.32 -10.10 -53.83
CA GLY A 329 -13.68 -11.49 -54.05
C GLY A 329 -12.50 -12.47 -54.05
N GLU A 330 -11.36 -12.12 -53.41
CA GLU A 330 -10.29 -13.10 -53.19
C GLU A 330 -10.76 -14.17 -52.24
N LYS A 331 -10.33 -15.41 -52.44
CA LYS A 331 -10.61 -16.52 -51.51
C LYS A 331 -10.06 -16.21 -50.14
N ARG A 332 -10.78 -16.60 -49.08
CA ARG A 332 -10.42 -16.39 -47.66
C ARG A 332 -8.93 -16.68 -47.41
N ALA A 333 -8.46 -17.89 -47.77
CA ALA A 333 -7.07 -18.29 -47.50
C ALA A 333 -6.05 -17.33 -48.15
N ALA A 334 -6.33 -16.86 -49.37
CA ALA A 334 -5.45 -15.92 -50.08
C ALA A 334 -5.50 -14.52 -49.48
N ALA A 335 -6.67 -14.03 -49.09
CA ALA A 335 -6.83 -12.72 -48.46
C ALA A 335 -6.09 -12.66 -47.11
N PHE A 336 -6.28 -13.67 -46.26
CA PHE A 336 -5.63 -13.72 -44.94
C PHE A 336 -4.14 -14.07 -44.97
N SER A 337 -3.60 -14.56 -46.11
CA SER A 337 -2.16 -14.76 -46.33
C SER A 337 -1.47 -13.52 -46.92
N THR A 338 -2.14 -12.37 -46.99
CA THR A 338 -1.54 -11.10 -47.44
C THR A 338 -0.34 -10.78 -46.52
N PRO A 339 0.87 -10.55 -47.10
CA PRO A 339 2.04 -10.26 -46.26
C PRO A 339 1.95 -8.89 -45.58
N GLU A 340 2.54 -8.76 -44.40
CA GLU A 340 2.64 -7.49 -43.68
C GLU A 340 3.70 -6.55 -44.31
N THR A 341 4.71 -7.13 -44.95
CA THR A 341 5.87 -6.36 -45.46
C THR A 341 5.72 -6.01 -46.94
N ALA A 342 6.23 -4.86 -47.34
CA ALA A 342 6.22 -4.39 -48.74
C ALA A 342 6.97 -5.39 -49.66
N LEU A 343 8.05 -5.98 -49.18
CA LEU A 343 8.82 -6.96 -49.97
C LEU A 343 7.99 -8.24 -50.23
N GLY A 344 7.24 -8.70 -49.18
CA GLY A 344 6.35 -9.84 -49.34
C GLY A 344 5.21 -9.57 -50.33
N GLU A 345 4.69 -8.32 -50.35
CA GLU A 345 3.66 -7.91 -51.32
C GLU A 345 4.17 -7.99 -52.76
N VAL A 346 5.37 -7.44 -53.02
CA VAL A 346 5.99 -7.49 -54.33
C VAL A 346 6.17 -8.93 -54.80
N MET A 347 6.63 -9.82 -53.91
CA MET A 347 6.76 -11.26 -54.20
C MET A 347 5.42 -11.93 -54.47
N ARG A 348 4.37 -11.58 -53.70
CA ARG A 348 3.00 -12.09 -53.89
C ARG A 348 2.42 -11.63 -55.23
N ASP A 349 2.55 -10.35 -55.56
CA ASP A 349 2.04 -9.80 -56.83
C ASP A 349 2.79 -10.37 -58.05
N PHE A 350 4.11 -10.56 -57.88
CA PHE A 350 4.93 -11.23 -58.89
C PHE A 350 4.48 -12.69 -59.11
N SER A 351 4.21 -13.42 -58.03
CA SER A 351 3.72 -14.80 -58.13
C SER A 351 2.32 -14.87 -58.75
N LYS A 352 1.43 -13.92 -58.38
CA LYS A 352 0.09 -13.79 -59.00
C LYS A 352 0.19 -13.52 -60.49
N ALA A 353 1.08 -12.62 -60.91
CA ALA A 353 1.30 -12.29 -62.31
C ALA A 353 1.83 -13.47 -63.12
N LEU A 354 2.68 -14.32 -62.50
CA LEU A 354 3.25 -15.50 -63.15
C LEU A 354 2.24 -16.65 -63.31
N PHE A 355 1.29 -16.79 -62.37
CA PHE A 355 0.39 -17.94 -62.37
C PHE A 355 -1.08 -17.61 -62.67
N SER A 356 -1.42 -16.34 -62.97
CA SER A 356 -2.79 -15.96 -63.35
C SER A 356 -3.04 -16.17 -64.86
N SER A 357 -3.83 -17.16 -65.21
CA SER A 357 -4.43 -17.28 -66.53
C SER A 357 -5.70 -16.41 -66.57
N LYS A 358 -5.81 -15.46 -67.51
CA LYS A 358 -7.01 -14.64 -67.70
C LYS A 358 -8.20 -15.56 -68.03
N PRO A 359 -9.31 -15.39 -67.38
CA PRO A 359 -10.53 -16.16 -67.73
C PRO A 359 -11.05 -15.71 -69.11
N LYS A 360 -11.45 -16.67 -69.91
CA LYS A 360 -11.98 -16.46 -71.27
C LYS A 360 -13.40 -15.94 -71.31
N ASP A 361 -14.10 -15.84 -70.17
CA ASP A 361 -15.50 -15.48 -70.10
C ASP A 361 -15.73 -14.47 -68.96
N GLU A 362 -15.83 -13.18 -69.30
CA GLU A 362 -15.96 -12.06 -68.35
C GLU A 362 -17.25 -12.14 -67.49
N GLN A 363 -18.34 -12.66 -68.04
CA GLN A 363 -19.61 -12.78 -67.29
C GLN A 363 -19.50 -13.84 -66.18
N LYS A 364 -18.94 -15.00 -66.49
CA LYS A 364 -18.69 -16.03 -65.49
C LYS A 364 -17.70 -15.61 -64.42
N ALA A 365 -16.71 -14.80 -64.80
CA ALA A 365 -15.72 -14.23 -63.83
C ALA A 365 -16.43 -13.29 -62.85
N LYS A 366 -17.29 -12.39 -63.35
CA LYS A 366 -18.04 -11.44 -62.50
C LYS A 366 -19.03 -12.15 -61.56
N GLU A 367 -19.72 -13.19 -62.05
CA GLU A 367 -20.64 -14.00 -61.24
C GLU A 367 -19.87 -14.75 -60.14
N ALA A 368 -18.70 -15.31 -60.47
CA ALA A 368 -17.85 -15.99 -59.51
C ALA A 368 -17.33 -15.05 -58.42
N GLU A 369 -16.92 -13.83 -58.84
CA GLU A 369 -16.46 -12.74 -57.95
C GLU A 369 -17.60 -12.34 -56.99
N THR A 370 -18.81 -12.11 -57.50
CA THR A 370 -20.00 -11.73 -56.71
C THR A 370 -20.34 -12.81 -55.71
N ARG A 371 -20.33 -14.08 -56.10
CA ARG A 371 -20.56 -15.22 -55.17
C ARG A 371 -19.51 -15.32 -54.10
N GLN A 372 -18.24 -15.04 -54.44
CA GLN A 372 -17.13 -15.06 -53.49
C GLN A 372 -17.22 -13.90 -52.49
N ILE A 373 -17.63 -12.70 -52.95
CA ILE A 373 -17.85 -11.52 -52.08
C ILE A 373 -18.97 -11.87 -51.10
N GLU A 374 -20.05 -12.50 -51.55
CA GLU A 374 -21.15 -12.90 -50.68
C GLU A 374 -20.72 -13.96 -49.68
N ALA A 375 -19.90 -14.93 -50.10
CA ALA A 375 -19.28 -15.91 -49.19
C ALA A 375 -18.33 -15.26 -48.18
N ASN A 376 -17.69 -14.15 -48.55
CA ASN A 376 -16.77 -13.39 -47.67
C ASN A 376 -17.50 -12.42 -46.71
N LYS A 377 -18.80 -12.19 -46.86
CA LYS A 377 -19.57 -11.14 -46.18
C LYS A 377 -19.33 -11.17 -44.65
N THR A 378 -19.45 -12.35 -44.06
CA THR A 378 -19.21 -12.50 -42.61
C THR A 378 -17.79 -12.08 -42.19
N TYR A 379 -16.79 -12.47 -43.00
CA TYR A 379 -15.39 -12.12 -42.71
C TYR A 379 -15.13 -10.64 -42.89
N ILE A 380 -15.75 -10.04 -43.90
CA ILE A 380 -15.70 -8.57 -44.13
C ILE A 380 -16.24 -7.85 -42.87
N GLU A 381 -17.43 -8.23 -42.41
CA GLU A 381 -18.06 -7.67 -41.22
C GLU A 381 -17.16 -7.83 -39.97
N GLN A 382 -16.54 -8.99 -39.78
CA GLN A 382 -15.66 -9.26 -38.65
C GLN A 382 -14.38 -8.40 -38.73
N VAL A 383 -13.72 -8.30 -39.89
CA VAL A 383 -12.52 -7.48 -40.02
C VAL A 383 -12.88 -5.98 -39.85
N GLU A 384 -14.02 -5.52 -40.34
CA GLU A 384 -14.54 -4.16 -40.13
C GLU A 384 -14.74 -3.88 -38.64
N LYS A 385 -15.35 -4.85 -37.89
CA LYS A 385 -15.53 -4.77 -36.42
C LYS A 385 -14.17 -4.62 -35.74
N LYS A 386 -13.15 -5.39 -36.18
CA LYS A 386 -11.79 -5.36 -35.59
C LYS A 386 -11.12 -3.98 -35.75
N ILE A 387 -11.21 -3.36 -36.94
CA ILE A 387 -10.54 -2.10 -37.23
C ILE A 387 -11.39 -0.86 -36.88
N ALA A 388 -12.57 -1.02 -36.33
CA ALA A 388 -13.47 0.07 -35.95
C ALA A 388 -12.96 0.83 -34.69
N ALA A 389 -12.02 0.28 -33.95
CA ALA A 389 -11.38 0.91 -32.80
C ALA A 389 -9.85 0.83 -32.95
N PRO A 390 -9.10 1.71 -32.28
CA PRO A 390 -7.63 1.62 -32.30
C PRO A 390 -7.15 0.22 -31.88
N ILE A 391 -6.05 -0.24 -32.49
CA ILE A 391 -5.45 -1.54 -32.23
C ILE A 391 -4.13 -1.33 -31.48
N VAL A 392 -3.90 -2.13 -30.43
CA VAL A 392 -2.65 -2.13 -29.65
C VAL A 392 -2.04 -3.53 -29.69
N GLY A 393 -0.74 -3.60 -29.49
CA GLY A 393 -0.07 -4.87 -29.19
C GLY A 393 -0.33 -5.25 -27.74
N ALA A 394 -0.62 -6.52 -27.48
CA ALA A 394 -0.85 -6.99 -26.11
C ALA A 394 -0.13 -8.31 -25.87
N THR A 395 0.61 -8.40 -24.78
CA THR A 395 1.12 -9.68 -24.26
C THR A 395 0.26 -10.08 -23.08
N LEU A 396 -0.43 -11.20 -23.19
CA LEU A 396 -1.25 -11.75 -22.13
C LEU A 396 -0.58 -13.02 -21.60
N ARG A 397 -0.18 -12.99 -20.34
CA ARG A 397 0.56 -14.05 -19.67
C ARG A 397 -0.16 -14.46 -18.39
N LEU A 398 -0.27 -15.76 -18.14
CA LEU A 398 -0.76 -16.34 -16.89
C LEU A 398 0.40 -17.05 -16.21
N VAL A 399 0.58 -16.79 -14.92
CA VAL A 399 1.60 -17.45 -14.10
C VAL A 399 0.94 -17.95 -12.83
N THR A 400 1.24 -19.18 -12.43
CA THR A 400 0.77 -19.77 -11.17
C THR A 400 1.93 -20.40 -10.43
N SER A 401 1.85 -20.40 -9.11
CA SER A 401 2.87 -21.01 -8.26
C SER A 401 2.22 -21.64 -7.03
N SER A 402 2.66 -22.82 -6.65
CA SER A 402 2.19 -23.54 -5.46
C SER A 402 3.24 -24.52 -5.00
N SER A 403 3.23 -24.87 -3.72
CA SER A 403 4.04 -25.97 -3.19
C SER A 403 3.68 -27.33 -3.82
N ASN A 404 2.48 -27.43 -4.42
CA ASN A 404 1.94 -28.64 -5.05
C ASN A 404 1.76 -28.41 -6.56
N GLU A 405 2.52 -29.15 -7.37
CA GLU A 405 2.47 -29.07 -8.83
C GLU A 405 1.06 -29.25 -9.41
N ARG A 406 0.31 -30.23 -8.90
CA ARG A 406 -1.07 -30.48 -9.36
C ARG A 406 -1.99 -29.29 -9.09
N LYS A 407 -1.79 -28.62 -7.97
CA LYS A 407 -2.58 -27.41 -7.62
C LYS A 407 -2.21 -26.25 -8.57
N ALA A 408 -0.91 -26.05 -8.83
CA ALA A 408 -0.46 -25.04 -9.81
C ALA A 408 -1.04 -25.30 -11.19
N GLU A 409 -1.04 -26.56 -11.65
CA GLU A 409 -1.66 -26.96 -12.93
C GLU A 409 -3.17 -26.72 -12.96
N GLN A 410 -3.86 -27.06 -11.87
CA GLN A 410 -5.30 -26.87 -11.75
C GLN A 410 -5.66 -25.38 -11.86
N VAL A 411 -5.01 -24.52 -11.06
CA VAL A 411 -5.26 -23.09 -11.07
C VAL A 411 -4.96 -22.50 -12.46
N LEU A 412 -3.84 -22.89 -13.07
CA LEU A 412 -3.50 -22.42 -14.42
C LEU A 412 -4.56 -22.83 -15.43
N GLY A 413 -5.04 -24.09 -15.37
CA GLY A 413 -6.08 -24.61 -16.26
C GLY A 413 -7.42 -23.87 -16.10
N GLU A 414 -7.76 -23.52 -14.89
CA GLU A 414 -9.00 -22.74 -14.60
C GLU A 414 -8.89 -21.30 -15.12
N LEU A 415 -7.72 -20.66 -14.93
CA LEU A 415 -7.47 -19.33 -15.49
C LEU A 415 -7.52 -19.36 -17.02
N GLU A 416 -6.89 -20.35 -17.67
CA GLU A 416 -6.96 -20.54 -19.13
C GLU A 416 -8.41 -20.74 -19.58
N ALA A 417 -9.18 -21.56 -18.87
CA ALA A 417 -10.57 -21.89 -19.22
C ALA A 417 -11.48 -20.65 -19.12
N ALA A 418 -11.22 -19.74 -18.20
CA ALA A 418 -12.00 -18.49 -18.05
C ALA A 418 -11.97 -17.64 -19.33
N PHE A 419 -10.94 -17.76 -20.16
CA PHE A 419 -10.83 -17.03 -21.42
C PHE A 419 -11.68 -17.62 -22.55
N ASN A 420 -12.25 -18.82 -22.39
CA ASN A 420 -13.12 -19.44 -23.41
C ASN A 420 -14.38 -18.61 -23.69
N GLN A 421 -14.82 -17.79 -22.72
CA GLN A 421 -15.98 -16.92 -22.88
C GLN A 421 -15.79 -15.87 -24.00
N PHE A 422 -14.54 -15.50 -24.30
CA PHE A 422 -14.24 -14.48 -25.33
C PHE A 422 -14.21 -15.06 -26.73
N ALA A 423 -14.43 -16.37 -26.89
CA ALA A 423 -14.38 -17.05 -28.19
C ALA A 423 -15.53 -16.60 -29.10
N ASN A 424 -15.18 -16.05 -30.26
CA ASN A 424 -16.12 -15.64 -31.29
C ASN A 424 -16.18 -16.74 -32.37
N THR A 425 -17.31 -17.40 -32.47
CA THR A 425 -17.49 -18.50 -33.43
C THR A 425 -17.34 -18.06 -34.89
N ARG A 426 -17.55 -16.78 -35.18
CA ARG A 426 -17.39 -16.19 -36.53
C ARG A 426 -16.09 -15.39 -36.66
N GLY A 427 -15.31 -15.31 -35.59
CA GLY A 427 -14.09 -14.52 -35.49
C GLY A 427 -12.91 -15.34 -34.99
N ASN A 428 -12.42 -15.02 -33.81
CA ASN A 428 -11.22 -15.63 -33.22
C ASN A 428 -11.48 -16.17 -31.83
N LYS A 429 -10.51 -16.87 -31.26
CA LYS A 429 -10.48 -17.30 -29.87
C LYS A 429 -9.03 -17.28 -29.39
N LEU A 430 -8.86 -17.18 -28.09
CA LEU A 430 -7.55 -17.31 -27.45
C LEU A 430 -7.25 -18.77 -27.14
N THR A 431 -5.99 -19.14 -27.34
CA THR A 431 -5.42 -20.42 -26.91
C THR A 431 -4.20 -20.12 -26.08
N PHE A 432 -3.90 -20.95 -25.11
CA PHE A 432 -2.78 -20.74 -24.21
C PHE A 432 -1.67 -21.74 -24.52
N LYS A 433 -0.49 -21.23 -24.82
CA LYS A 433 0.69 -22.03 -25.01
C LYS A 433 1.37 -22.17 -23.67
N ARG A 434 1.26 -23.32 -23.01
CA ARG A 434 2.00 -23.64 -21.79
C ARG A 434 3.46 -23.81 -22.12
N LEU A 435 4.32 -23.24 -21.26
CA LEU A 435 5.75 -23.26 -21.46
C LEU A 435 6.34 -24.47 -20.72
N PRO A 436 7.13 -25.31 -21.42
CA PRO A 436 7.71 -26.50 -20.79
C PRO A 436 8.72 -26.10 -19.71
N ALA A 437 8.81 -26.92 -18.67
CA ALA A 437 9.78 -26.73 -17.60
C ALA A 437 11.22 -26.62 -18.16
N GLY A 438 12.05 -25.86 -17.46
CA GLY A 438 13.43 -25.62 -17.86
C GLY A 438 13.62 -24.18 -18.37
N ARG A 439 14.47 -24.01 -19.39
CA ARG A 439 14.89 -22.69 -19.87
C ARG A 439 13.71 -21.78 -20.29
N GLN A 440 12.74 -22.30 -21.03
CA GLN A 440 11.61 -21.51 -21.53
C GLN A 440 10.71 -21.00 -20.38
N ALA A 441 10.46 -21.84 -19.38
CA ALA A 441 9.71 -21.43 -18.21
C ALA A 441 10.45 -20.33 -17.43
N ARG A 442 11.76 -20.51 -17.23
CA ARG A 442 12.60 -19.51 -16.54
C ARG A 442 12.59 -18.16 -17.26
N GLU A 443 12.78 -18.17 -18.59
CA GLU A 443 12.70 -16.94 -19.40
C GLU A 443 11.32 -16.25 -19.23
N ALA A 444 10.24 -17.04 -19.20
CA ALA A 444 8.90 -16.51 -19.01
C ALA A 444 8.68 -15.93 -17.61
N PHE A 445 9.28 -16.53 -16.57
CA PHE A 445 9.22 -15.98 -15.20
C PHE A 445 10.02 -14.67 -15.11
N ASP A 446 11.19 -14.62 -15.76
CA ASP A 446 11.97 -13.40 -15.90
C ASP A 446 11.16 -12.31 -16.63
N ASP A 447 10.60 -12.66 -17.79
CA ASP A 447 9.78 -11.73 -18.58
C ASP A 447 8.56 -11.25 -17.80
N PHE A 448 7.97 -12.09 -16.94
CA PHE A 448 6.88 -11.73 -16.03
C PHE A 448 7.39 -10.74 -14.98
N SER A 449 8.47 -11.08 -14.29
CA SER A 449 9.02 -10.26 -13.19
C SER A 449 9.48 -8.87 -13.67
N PHE A 450 10.07 -8.82 -14.87
CA PHE A 450 10.53 -7.56 -15.47
C PHE A 450 9.49 -6.93 -16.40
N ARG A 451 8.30 -7.52 -16.51
CA ARG A 451 7.19 -6.99 -17.32
C ARG A 451 7.59 -6.75 -18.79
N LEU A 452 8.28 -7.75 -19.38
CA LEU A 452 8.76 -7.62 -20.75
C LEU A 452 7.71 -8.12 -21.76
N PRO A 453 7.45 -7.35 -22.84
CA PRO A 453 6.53 -7.84 -23.89
C PRO A 453 7.09 -9.06 -24.61
N ASP A 454 6.18 -9.88 -25.14
CA ASP A 454 6.52 -11.04 -25.97
C ASP A 454 6.66 -10.57 -27.45
N ASP A 455 7.63 -11.10 -28.17
CA ASP A 455 7.85 -10.76 -29.59
C ASP A 455 6.61 -11.02 -30.48
N SER A 456 5.70 -11.88 -30.03
CA SER A 456 4.47 -12.22 -30.75
C SER A 456 3.23 -11.65 -30.03
N ALA A 457 3.24 -10.33 -29.82
CA ALA A 457 2.13 -9.61 -29.22
C ALA A 457 0.80 -9.84 -29.96
N LEU A 458 -0.28 -9.96 -29.21
CA LEU A 458 -1.65 -10.06 -29.73
C LEU A 458 -2.12 -8.68 -30.19
N PRO A 459 -2.43 -8.45 -31.47
CA PRO A 459 -3.05 -7.18 -31.88
C PRO A 459 -4.53 -7.19 -31.47
N LEU A 460 -4.85 -6.47 -30.38
CA LEU A 460 -6.19 -6.32 -29.85
C LEU A 460 -6.74 -4.93 -30.14
N SER A 461 -8.00 -4.85 -30.56
CA SER A 461 -8.72 -3.56 -30.58
C SER A 461 -8.98 -3.12 -29.13
N LEU A 462 -9.13 -1.81 -28.89
CA LEU A 462 -9.43 -1.32 -27.54
C LEU A 462 -10.71 -1.93 -26.97
N ARG A 463 -11.69 -2.29 -27.82
CA ARG A 463 -12.90 -2.95 -27.37
C ARG A 463 -12.62 -4.36 -26.85
N GLU A 464 -11.81 -5.15 -27.56
CA GLU A 464 -11.38 -6.47 -27.10
C GLU A 464 -10.54 -6.38 -25.84
N LEU A 465 -9.60 -5.42 -25.81
CA LEU A 465 -8.75 -5.19 -24.64
C LEU A 465 -9.60 -4.87 -23.39
N THR A 466 -10.55 -3.94 -23.54
CA THR A 466 -11.49 -3.55 -22.48
C THR A 466 -12.34 -4.75 -22.00
N THR A 467 -12.70 -5.64 -22.92
CA THR A 467 -13.48 -6.84 -22.59
C THR A 467 -12.66 -7.82 -21.74
N ILE A 468 -11.39 -8.01 -22.11
CA ILE A 468 -10.47 -8.94 -21.43
C ILE A 468 -10.06 -8.39 -20.05
N TYR A 469 -9.80 -7.08 -19.97
CA TYR A 469 -9.32 -6.47 -18.75
C TYR A 469 -9.94 -5.08 -18.57
N HIS A 470 -10.63 -4.92 -17.49
CA HIS A 470 -11.16 -3.62 -17.05
C HIS A 470 -11.20 -3.61 -15.52
N PHE A 471 -11.23 -2.44 -14.94
CA PHE A 471 -11.48 -2.32 -13.51
C PHE A 471 -12.98 -2.45 -13.25
N PRO A 472 -13.38 -3.19 -12.18
CA PRO A 472 -14.82 -3.37 -11.92
C PRO A 472 -15.50 -2.01 -11.75
N PRO A 473 -16.60 -1.78 -12.49
CA PRO A 473 -17.31 -0.51 -12.38
C PRO A 473 -17.97 -0.34 -11.00
N SER A 474 -18.00 0.90 -10.51
CA SER A 474 -18.68 1.22 -9.25
C SER A 474 -20.14 0.78 -9.30
N GLY A 475 -20.64 0.14 -8.26
CA GLY A 475 -22.03 -0.27 -8.14
C GLY A 475 -22.34 -1.68 -8.63
N ILE A 476 -21.39 -2.40 -9.19
CA ILE A 476 -21.52 -3.81 -9.55
C ILE A 476 -20.84 -4.66 -8.47
N GLU A 477 -21.49 -5.73 -8.05
CA GLU A 477 -20.90 -6.68 -7.10
C GLU A 477 -19.66 -7.31 -7.72
N SER A 478 -18.49 -6.93 -7.19
CA SER A 478 -17.24 -7.58 -7.53
C SER A 478 -17.02 -8.80 -6.65
N SER A 479 -16.12 -9.67 -7.06
CA SER A 479 -15.75 -10.85 -6.29
C SER A 479 -15.40 -10.45 -4.83
N PRO A 480 -15.91 -11.20 -3.83
CA PRO A 480 -15.59 -10.90 -2.41
C PRO A 480 -14.10 -11.07 -2.09
N HIS A 481 -13.34 -11.74 -2.92
CA HIS A 481 -11.89 -11.93 -2.75
C HIS A 481 -11.08 -10.74 -3.26
N LEU A 482 -11.71 -9.83 -4.00
CA LEU A 482 -11.02 -8.64 -4.53
C LEU A 482 -10.80 -7.61 -3.42
N LYS A 483 -9.55 -7.20 -3.24
CA LYS A 483 -9.17 -6.18 -2.28
C LYS A 483 -9.89 -4.86 -2.58
N GLN A 484 -10.64 -4.36 -1.62
CA GLN A 484 -11.41 -3.12 -1.77
C GLN A 484 -10.78 -2.00 -0.97
N ALA A 485 -10.85 -0.79 -1.49
CA ALA A 485 -10.41 0.39 -0.77
C ALA A 485 -11.32 0.64 0.44
N ARG A 486 -10.72 0.70 1.63
CA ARG A 486 -11.44 0.92 2.89
C ARG A 486 -11.87 2.38 3.08
N PHE A 487 -11.33 3.29 2.28
CA PHE A 487 -11.53 4.73 2.42
C PHE A 487 -11.80 5.37 1.05
N THR A 488 -12.56 6.46 1.07
CA THR A 488 -12.72 7.33 -0.10
C THR A 488 -11.76 8.51 0.02
N HIS A 489 -11.14 8.91 -1.07
CA HIS A 489 -10.27 10.07 -1.14
C HIS A 489 -11.02 11.29 -1.64
N ALA A 490 -10.80 12.43 -0.99
CA ALA A 490 -11.38 13.71 -1.39
C ALA A 490 -10.29 14.80 -1.36
N PRO A 491 -10.42 15.85 -2.16
CA PRO A 491 -9.50 16.96 -2.06
C PRO A 491 -9.60 17.63 -0.69
N ALA A 492 -8.51 18.19 -0.22
CA ALA A 492 -8.51 19.00 1.01
C ALA A 492 -9.44 20.21 0.84
N PRO A 493 -10.26 20.54 1.84
CA PRO A 493 -11.06 21.76 1.77
C PRO A 493 -10.21 23.00 1.52
N LEU A 494 -10.70 23.93 0.71
CA LEU A 494 -9.98 25.17 0.39
C LEU A 494 -9.84 26.12 1.60
N THR A 495 -10.66 25.88 2.63
CA THR A 495 -10.69 26.70 3.86
C THR A 495 -9.78 26.16 4.97
N LEU A 496 -8.89 25.21 4.69
CA LEU A 496 -8.00 24.67 5.71
C LEU A 496 -7.07 25.74 6.28
N PRO A 497 -6.89 25.78 7.61
CA PRO A 497 -5.87 26.63 8.22
C PRO A 497 -4.49 26.35 7.66
N GLN A 498 -3.67 27.40 7.56
CA GLN A 498 -2.29 27.29 7.10
C GLN A 498 -1.30 27.13 8.25
N THR A 499 -1.77 27.30 9.50
CA THR A 499 -0.97 27.22 10.73
C THR A 499 -1.76 26.49 11.81
N GLY A 500 -1.07 26.03 12.85
CA GLY A 500 -1.69 25.33 13.97
C GLY A 500 -1.02 23.99 14.23
N ALA A 501 -1.72 23.08 14.90
CA ALA A 501 -1.24 21.73 15.12
C ALA A 501 -1.36 20.91 13.84
N LEU A 502 -0.25 20.39 13.33
CA LEU A 502 -0.25 19.54 12.13
C LEU A 502 -0.86 18.18 12.48
N LEU A 503 -1.98 17.84 11.87
CA LEU A 503 -2.64 16.54 12.03
C LEU A 503 -2.09 15.50 11.05
N GLY A 504 -1.62 15.93 9.88
CA GLY A 504 -1.14 15.06 8.83
C GLY A 504 -1.16 15.74 7.47
N VAL A 505 -1.16 14.94 6.42
CA VAL A 505 -1.20 15.45 5.04
C VAL A 505 -2.33 14.77 4.27
N ASN A 506 -3.03 15.54 3.45
CA ASN A 506 -3.98 15.05 2.47
C ASN A 506 -3.26 14.91 1.13
N SER A 507 -3.22 13.70 0.58
CA SER A 507 -2.67 13.46 -0.75
C SER A 507 -3.82 13.12 -1.70
N TYR A 508 -4.06 14.00 -2.68
CA TYR A 508 -5.15 13.85 -3.63
C TYR A 508 -4.68 14.23 -5.02
N ARG A 509 -4.74 13.28 -5.96
CA ARG A 509 -4.35 13.47 -7.38
C ARG A 509 -2.94 14.05 -7.53
N GLY A 510 -1.99 13.54 -6.75
CA GLY A 510 -0.59 13.97 -6.81
C GLY A 510 -0.29 15.30 -6.11
N GLN A 511 -1.30 15.97 -5.54
CA GLN A 511 -1.11 17.17 -4.72
C GLN A 511 -1.13 16.77 -3.24
N THR A 512 -0.15 17.27 -2.49
CA THR A 512 -0.05 17.04 -1.05
C THR A 512 -0.32 18.36 -0.33
N THR A 513 -1.31 18.35 0.55
CA THR A 513 -1.74 19.51 1.33
C THR A 513 -1.63 19.18 2.82
N SER A 514 -0.88 19.99 3.58
CA SER A 514 -0.78 19.85 5.03
C SER A 514 -2.12 20.21 5.68
N VAL A 515 -2.55 19.40 6.64
CA VAL A 515 -3.82 19.58 7.35
C VAL A 515 -3.51 20.03 8.77
N TYR A 516 -3.81 21.28 9.07
CA TYR A 516 -3.59 21.88 10.39
C TYR A 516 -4.92 22.00 11.14
N LEU A 517 -4.87 21.91 12.46
CA LEU A 517 -5.97 22.22 13.37
C LEU A 517 -5.69 23.59 13.99
N ASP A 518 -6.58 24.55 13.73
CA ASP A 518 -6.46 25.91 14.23
C ASP A 518 -6.48 25.94 15.76
N PRO A 519 -5.65 26.79 16.42
CA PRO A 519 -5.66 26.90 17.88
C PRO A 519 -7.02 27.25 18.49
N GLU A 520 -7.81 28.09 17.84
CA GLU A 520 -9.18 28.42 18.34
C GLU A 520 -10.12 27.23 18.25
N ASP A 521 -10.01 26.42 17.19
CA ASP A 521 -10.83 25.21 17.04
C ASP A 521 -10.46 24.14 18.07
N ARG A 522 -9.19 24.05 18.48
CA ARG A 522 -8.76 23.16 19.56
C ARG A 522 -9.48 23.43 20.87
N LEU A 523 -9.82 24.70 21.15
CA LEU A 523 -10.55 25.08 22.36
C LEU A 523 -11.99 24.51 22.40
N ARG A 524 -12.49 24.00 21.27
CA ARG A 524 -13.80 23.32 21.16
C ARG A 524 -13.70 21.82 21.39
N HIS A 525 -12.54 21.35 21.79
CA HIS A 525 -12.18 19.96 22.08
C HIS A 525 -11.98 19.10 20.81
N LEU A 526 -11.26 18.00 20.95
CA LEU A 526 -11.00 17.03 19.89
C LEU A 526 -11.26 15.63 20.44
N TYR A 527 -12.12 14.89 19.78
CA TYR A 527 -12.39 13.49 20.12
C TYR A 527 -11.78 12.59 19.06
N ILE A 528 -10.84 11.71 19.48
CA ILE A 528 -10.14 10.78 18.59
C ILE A 528 -10.68 9.38 18.85
N ILE A 529 -11.29 8.76 17.83
CA ILE A 529 -11.88 7.42 17.92
C ILE A 529 -11.22 6.50 16.89
N GLY A 530 -11.00 5.26 17.29
CA GLY A 530 -10.41 4.23 16.43
C GLY A 530 -10.17 2.94 17.18
N GLN A 531 -9.99 1.86 16.44
CA GLN A 531 -9.65 0.54 16.98
C GLN A 531 -8.24 0.56 17.59
N THR A 532 -7.94 -0.40 18.45
CA THR A 532 -6.58 -0.58 19.00
C THR A 532 -5.57 -0.78 17.86
N GLY A 533 -4.44 -0.11 17.94
CA GLY A 533 -3.38 -0.19 16.92
C GLY A 533 -3.54 0.76 15.73
N THR A 534 -4.60 1.57 15.65
CA THR A 534 -4.84 2.45 14.50
C THR A 534 -4.17 3.84 14.60
N GLY A 535 -3.35 4.08 15.62
CA GLY A 535 -2.57 5.31 15.73
C GLY A 535 -3.19 6.44 16.55
N LYS A 536 -4.28 6.20 17.31
CA LYS A 536 -4.91 7.24 18.16
C LYS A 536 -3.90 7.96 19.06
N THR A 537 -3.16 7.17 19.83
CA THR A 537 -2.15 7.70 20.77
C THR A 537 -0.98 8.35 20.03
N ALA A 538 -0.58 7.80 18.89
CA ALA A 538 0.49 8.39 18.07
C ALA A 538 0.12 9.80 17.59
N LEU A 539 -1.12 10.01 17.13
CA LEU A 539 -1.62 11.33 16.75
C LEU A 539 -1.60 12.29 17.95
N MET A 540 -2.12 11.84 19.10
CA MET A 540 -2.16 12.63 20.34
C MET A 540 -0.74 13.02 20.79
N LYS A 541 0.21 12.07 20.82
CA LYS A 541 1.61 12.33 21.15
C LYS A 541 2.24 13.33 20.17
N SER A 542 1.97 13.19 18.87
CA SER A 542 2.47 14.12 17.85
C SER A 542 2.01 15.56 18.11
N MET A 543 0.73 15.74 18.47
CA MET A 543 0.19 17.08 18.80
C MET A 543 0.85 17.67 20.05
N ILE A 544 1.01 16.84 21.10
CA ILE A 544 1.65 17.26 22.37
C ILE A 544 3.12 17.66 22.11
N MET A 545 3.84 16.86 21.33
CA MET A 545 5.25 17.16 21.00
C MET A 545 5.37 18.48 20.24
N GLN A 546 4.44 18.77 19.34
CA GLN A 546 4.41 20.06 18.63
C GLN A 546 4.17 21.22 19.60
N ASP A 547 3.27 21.06 20.57
CA ASP A 547 3.00 22.09 21.60
C ASP A 547 4.28 22.36 22.43
N ILE A 548 4.92 21.30 22.88
CA ILE A 548 6.18 21.39 23.64
C ILE A 548 7.27 22.14 22.82
N GLN A 549 7.41 21.79 21.54
CA GLN A 549 8.39 22.40 20.64
C GLN A 549 8.11 23.89 20.40
N ARG A 550 6.83 24.29 20.39
CA ARG A 550 6.43 25.70 20.22
C ARG A 550 6.51 26.51 21.51
N GLY A 551 6.80 25.88 22.64
CA GLY A 551 6.84 26.54 23.94
C GLY A 551 5.50 26.63 24.65
N GLU A 552 4.50 25.92 24.15
CA GLU A 552 3.16 25.88 24.75
C GLU A 552 3.11 24.94 25.96
N GLY A 553 2.17 25.19 26.87
CA GLY A 553 1.90 24.30 28.01
C GLY A 553 0.99 23.15 27.62
N CYS A 554 1.18 22.01 28.26
CA CYS A 554 0.30 20.86 28.05
C CYS A 554 0.13 20.04 29.34
N CYS A 555 -0.97 19.32 29.43
CA CYS A 555 -1.21 18.30 30.46
C CYS A 555 -1.56 17.00 29.76
N PHE A 556 -0.76 15.96 29.97
CA PHE A 556 -0.97 14.65 29.38
C PHE A 556 -1.30 13.65 30.50
N ILE A 557 -2.46 13.03 30.43
CA ILE A 557 -2.89 11.99 31.37
C ILE A 557 -2.88 10.65 30.65
N ASP A 558 -1.97 9.74 31.07
CA ASP A 558 -1.78 8.44 30.46
C ASP A 558 -2.15 7.34 31.45
N PRO A 559 -3.33 6.70 31.31
CA PRO A 559 -3.73 5.62 32.22
C PRO A 559 -2.83 4.38 32.18
N HIS A 560 -2.07 4.20 31.11
CA HIS A 560 -1.18 3.04 30.92
C HIS A 560 0.26 3.29 31.34
N GLY A 561 0.68 4.56 31.33
CA GLY A 561 2.00 4.98 31.79
C GLY A 561 3.15 4.84 30.79
N SER A 562 2.95 4.14 29.67
CA SER A 562 4.03 3.92 28.69
C SER A 562 4.22 5.08 27.72
N ASP A 563 3.14 5.73 27.31
CA ASP A 563 3.18 6.76 26.28
C ASP A 563 3.75 8.08 26.78
N ILE A 564 3.62 8.36 28.08
CA ILE A 564 4.19 9.56 28.71
C ILE A 564 5.73 9.59 28.61
N LEU A 565 6.37 8.41 28.65
CA LEU A 565 7.83 8.31 28.54
C LEU A 565 8.33 8.74 27.16
N ASP A 566 7.60 8.43 26.12
CA ASP A 566 7.91 8.90 24.75
C ASP A 566 7.82 10.42 24.66
N VAL A 567 6.80 11.01 25.29
CA VAL A 567 6.61 12.47 25.30
C VAL A 567 7.75 13.12 26.07
N LEU A 568 8.11 12.57 27.24
CA LEU A 568 9.23 13.08 28.06
C LEU A 568 10.56 13.03 27.31
N ALA A 569 10.80 11.94 26.57
CA ALA A 569 12.01 11.78 25.76
C ALA A 569 12.10 12.83 24.62
N ALA A 570 10.97 13.36 24.17
CA ALA A 570 10.89 14.36 23.10
C ALA A 570 11.01 15.81 23.61
N VAL A 571 11.04 16.04 24.92
CA VAL A 571 11.17 17.40 25.50
C VAL A 571 12.58 17.93 25.21
N PRO A 572 12.72 19.13 24.57
CA PRO A 572 14.04 19.68 24.32
C PRO A 572 14.77 19.99 25.64
N PRO A 573 16.09 19.79 25.71
CA PRO A 573 16.85 20.01 26.95
C PRO A 573 16.72 21.43 27.54
N GLU A 574 16.57 22.42 26.68
CA GLU A 574 16.40 23.84 27.11
C GLU A 574 15.05 24.03 27.85
N ARG A 575 14.08 23.15 27.66
CA ARG A 575 12.76 23.20 28.29
C ARG A 575 12.72 22.46 29.62
N TYR A 576 13.78 21.74 30.02
CA TYR A 576 13.79 21.01 31.30
C TYR A 576 13.63 21.92 32.51
N LYS A 577 13.97 23.20 32.38
CA LYS A 577 13.85 24.22 33.45
C LYS A 577 12.42 24.78 33.56
N ASP A 578 11.59 24.51 32.62
CA ASP A 578 10.22 25.00 32.67
C ASP A 578 9.47 24.19 33.72
N UNK A 579 9.30 24.90 34.64
CA UNK A 579 8.90 24.31 35.86
C UNK A 579 7.70 23.48 35.83
N UNK A 580 7.52 23.15 35.63
CA UNK A 580 6.43 22.39 35.75
C UNK A 580 6.50 21.05 35.04
N UNK A 581 7.36 20.69 34.94
CA UNK A 581 7.38 19.39 34.46
C UNK A 581 7.06 18.51 35.58
N UNK A 582 6.14 18.34 35.60
CA UNK A 582 5.67 17.51 36.54
C UNK A 582 5.46 16.22 35.95
N TYR A 583 6.24 15.33 36.10
CA TYR A 583 5.95 13.91 35.90
C TYR A 583 5.40 13.34 37.19
N PHE A 584 4.13 13.05 37.15
CA PHE A 584 3.40 12.48 38.31
C PHE A 584 3.09 11.02 38.04
N ASP A 585 3.76 10.13 38.80
CA ASP A 585 3.52 8.69 38.76
C ASP A 585 3.10 8.21 40.16
N PRO A 586 1.81 7.96 40.37
CA PRO A 586 1.35 7.52 41.70
C PRO A 586 1.82 6.10 42.06
N ALA A 587 2.33 5.34 41.13
CA ALA A 587 2.89 3.99 41.42
C ALA A 587 4.36 4.03 41.84
N ASP A 588 5.07 5.14 41.64
CA ASP A 588 6.48 5.26 42.02
C ASP A 588 6.63 5.58 43.50
N LEU A 589 6.77 4.58 44.29
CA LEU A 589 6.95 4.69 45.76
C LEU A 589 8.37 5.18 46.14
N SER A 590 9.31 5.16 45.22
CA SER A 590 10.67 5.66 45.49
C SER A 590 10.75 7.20 45.48
N ARG A 591 9.82 7.85 44.79
CA ARG A 591 9.69 9.30 44.71
C ARG A 591 8.23 9.73 44.83
N PRO A 592 7.65 9.55 46.04
CA PRO A 592 6.22 9.84 46.26
C PRO A 592 5.94 11.33 46.04
N PHE A 593 4.95 11.62 45.26
CA PHE A 593 4.50 12.99 44.99
C PHE A 593 3.38 13.37 45.94
N SER A 594 3.59 14.45 46.72
CA SER A 594 2.59 14.95 47.66
C SER A 594 1.63 15.92 46.99
N LEU A 595 0.35 15.60 46.97
CA LEU A 595 -0.71 16.45 46.48
C LEU A 595 -1.71 16.75 47.59
N ASN A 596 -1.76 18.03 48.04
CA ASN A 596 -2.71 18.44 49.06
C ASN A 596 -3.96 19.04 48.40
N PHE A 597 -5.06 18.29 48.45
CA PHE A 597 -6.35 18.73 47.88
C PHE A 597 -6.95 19.93 48.61
N LEU A 598 -6.50 20.26 49.82
CA LEU A 598 -7.00 21.40 50.59
C LEU A 598 -6.13 22.66 50.45
N GLU A 599 -5.06 22.61 49.62
CA GLU A 599 -4.21 23.75 49.41
C GLU A 599 -4.97 24.84 48.63
N TYR A 600 -4.87 26.08 49.11
CA TYR A 600 -5.48 27.24 48.48
C TYR A 600 -4.61 28.47 48.63
N ASP A 601 -4.84 29.47 47.79
CA ASP A 601 -4.16 30.76 47.87
C ASP A 601 -4.77 31.57 49.02
N MET A 602 -4.00 31.83 50.05
CA MET A 602 -4.47 32.56 51.25
C MET A 602 -4.93 33.98 50.95
N SER A 603 -4.53 34.56 49.80
CA SER A 603 -5.03 35.86 49.36
C SER A 603 -6.43 35.78 48.73
N ARG A 604 -6.91 34.54 48.44
CA ARG A 604 -8.21 34.26 47.82
C ARG A 604 -9.06 33.27 48.64
N PRO A 605 -9.55 33.72 49.81
CA PRO A 605 -10.26 32.80 50.70
C PRO A 605 -11.53 32.17 50.13
N GLU A 606 -12.09 32.75 49.06
CA GLU A 606 -13.24 32.18 48.35
C GLU A 606 -12.94 30.80 47.75
N GLN A 607 -11.67 30.49 47.48
CA GLN A 607 -11.24 29.19 46.99
C GLN A 607 -11.60 28.05 47.97
N LYS A 608 -11.71 28.34 49.28
CA LYS A 608 -12.12 27.33 50.26
C LYS A 608 -13.46 26.71 49.89
N THR A 609 -14.47 27.58 49.60
CA THR A 609 -15.80 27.11 49.24
C THR A 609 -15.78 26.30 47.94
N PHE A 610 -15.01 26.70 46.95
CA PHE A 610 -14.85 25.96 45.73
C PHE A 610 -14.26 24.56 46.01
N ILE A 611 -13.16 24.49 46.73
CA ILE A 611 -12.47 23.21 47.06
C ILE A 611 -13.42 22.27 47.79
N VAL A 612 -14.15 22.78 48.80
CA VAL A 612 -15.11 21.97 49.57
C VAL A 612 -16.19 21.38 48.67
N ASN A 613 -16.72 22.22 47.71
CA ASN A 613 -17.73 21.77 46.75
C ASN A 613 -17.20 20.72 45.82
N GLU A 614 -15.97 20.90 45.29
CA GLU A 614 -15.34 19.94 44.36
C GLU A 614 -15.04 18.61 45.07
N LEU A 615 -14.50 18.66 46.32
CA LEU A 615 -14.28 17.44 47.12
C LEU A 615 -15.59 16.70 47.36
N LEU A 616 -16.65 17.43 47.75
CA LEU A 616 -17.97 16.83 47.97
C LEU A 616 -18.50 16.18 46.66
N ALA A 617 -18.31 16.83 45.51
CA ALA A 617 -18.69 16.26 44.23
C ALA A 617 -17.91 14.98 43.90
N ILE A 618 -16.61 14.92 44.25
CA ILE A 618 -15.79 13.72 44.12
C ILE A 618 -16.39 12.58 44.98
N PHE A 619 -16.68 12.87 46.24
CA PHE A 619 -17.27 11.86 47.11
C PHE A 619 -18.65 11.38 46.61
N HIS A 620 -19.46 12.28 46.05
CA HIS A 620 -20.74 11.93 45.43
C HIS A 620 -20.53 11.00 44.22
N ARG A 621 -19.48 11.21 43.42
CA ARG A 621 -19.16 10.30 42.32
C ARG A 621 -18.71 8.93 42.80
N LEU A 622 -17.91 8.89 43.87
CA LEU A 622 -17.36 7.62 44.38
C LEU A 622 -18.39 6.80 45.12
N TYR A 623 -19.24 7.45 45.96
CA TYR A 623 -20.11 6.78 46.92
C TYR A 623 -21.60 7.05 46.73
N GLY A 624 -21.98 7.96 45.84
CA GLY A 624 -23.38 8.42 45.65
C GLY A 624 -24.29 7.41 44.99
N ALA A 625 -23.77 6.28 44.49
CA ALA A 625 -24.58 5.19 43.93
C ALA A 625 -25.58 4.63 44.95
N VAL A 626 -25.27 4.75 46.27
CA VAL A 626 -26.17 4.41 47.37
C VAL A 626 -26.62 5.72 48.03
N PRO A 627 -27.85 6.19 47.77
CA PRO A 627 -28.30 7.52 48.27
C PRO A 627 -28.17 7.71 49.76
N GLU A 628 -28.38 6.66 50.55
CA GLU A 628 -28.27 6.67 52.01
C GLU A 628 -26.84 6.93 52.48
N SER A 629 -25.84 6.67 51.65
CA SER A 629 -24.43 6.82 52.04
C SER A 629 -23.96 8.29 52.03
N MET A 630 -24.71 9.19 51.39
CA MET A 630 -24.34 10.60 51.15
C MET A 630 -25.48 11.53 51.54
N GLY A 631 -26.16 11.27 52.65
CA GLY A 631 -27.30 12.06 53.08
C GLY A 631 -26.93 13.45 53.65
N PRO A 632 -27.96 14.30 53.94
CA PRO A 632 -27.72 15.68 54.38
C PRO A 632 -26.83 15.84 55.59
N ALA A 633 -26.86 14.88 56.53
CA ALA A 633 -25.97 14.89 57.69
C ALA A 633 -24.51 14.73 57.26
N PHE A 634 -24.22 13.78 56.30
CA PHE A 634 -22.86 13.62 55.73
C PHE A 634 -22.35 14.92 55.15
N GLU A 635 -23.18 15.56 54.30
CA GLU A 635 -22.76 16.80 53.63
C GLU A 635 -22.48 17.91 54.64
N GLN A 636 -23.37 18.06 55.64
CA GLN A 636 -23.25 19.11 56.63
C GLN A 636 -21.97 18.94 57.50
N TYR A 637 -21.72 17.74 58.01
CA TYR A 637 -20.53 17.45 58.84
C TYR A 637 -19.28 17.52 58.01
N PHE A 638 -19.26 16.93 56.82
CA PHE A 638 -18.10 16.94 55.92
C PHE A 638 -17.71 18.37 55.54
N ARG A 639 -18.69 19.18 55.14
CA ARG A 639 -18.46 20.58 54.72
C ARG A 639 -17.88 21.43 55.84
N ASN A 640 -18.46 21.32 57.05
CA ASN A 640 -17.99 22.10 58.17
C ASN A 640 -16.66 21.58 58.73
N ALA A 641 -16.40 20.28 58.68
CA ALA A 641 -15.08 19.71 59.06
C ALA A 641 -14.00 20.18 58.08
N THR A 642 -14.25 20.11 56.78
CA THR A 642 -13.28 20.55 55.75
C THR A 642 -12.97 22.04 55.87
N LEU A 643 -13.98 22.87 56.04
CA LEU A 643 -13.79 24.33 56.24
C LEU A 643 -12.97 24.58 57.51
N LEU A 644 -13.27 23.90 58.61
CA LEU A 644 -12.54 24.06 59.88
C LEU A 644 -11.05 23.69 59.74
N VAL A 645 -10.77 22.58 59.04
CA VAL A 645 -9.39 22.17 58.75
C VAL A 645 -8.66 23.24 57.93
N MET A 646 -9.34 23.86 56.96
CA MET A 646 -8.76 24.88 56.09
C MET A 646 -8.59 26.25 56.76
N GLU A 647 -9.19 26.52 57.92
CA GLU A 647 -9.08 27.82 58.59
C GLU A 647 -7.66 28.08 59.15
N ASP A 648 -6.94 27.00 59.51
CA ASP A 648 -5.56 27.11 59.99
C ASP A 648 -4.65 26.10 59.26
N PRO A 649 -4.14 26.44 58.06
CA PRO A 649 -3.24 25.56 57.31
C PRO A 649 -1.94 25.22 58.06
N SER A 650 -1.50 26.08 58.94
CA SER A 650 -0.23 25.94 59.66
C SER A 650 -0.17 24.78 60.64
N SER A 651 -1.32 24.33 61.19
CA SER A 651 -1.42 23.18 62.12
C SER A 651 -1.80 21.86 61.45
N GLY A 652 -1.68 21.81 60.12
CA GLY A 652 -2.10 20.65 59.31
C GLY A 652 -3.44 20.93 58.61
N SER A 653 -3.47 20.71 57.34
CA SER A 653 -4.66 20.96 56.50
C SER A 653 -4.63 20.00 55.33
N THR A 654 -4.88 18.72 55.65
CA THR A 654 -4.94 17.65 54.62
C THR A 654 -6.30 16.95 54.68
N VAL A 655 -6.57 16.15 53.67
CA VAL A 655 -7.81 15.35 53.60
C VAL A 655 -7.90 14.41 54.84
N LEU A 656 -6.78 13.92 55.36
CA LEU A 656 -6.74 13.08 56.57
C LEU A 656 -7.17 13.85 57.82
N ASP A 657 -6.90 15.16 57.87
CA ASP A 657 -7.27 16.00 59.01
C ASP A 657 -8.77 16.24 59.10
N ILE A 658 -9.52 16.06 58.00
CA ILE A 658 -10.99 16.09 58.02
C ILE A 658 -11.52 14.96 58.92
N ALA A 659 -11.02 13.75 58.70
CA ALA A 659 -11.39 12.59 59.54
C ALA A 659 -10.96 12.82 61.00
N ARG A 660 -9.77 13.43 61.20
CA ARG A 660 -9.23 13.74 62.50
C ARG A 660 -10.07 14.78 63.27
N VAL A 661 -10.54 15.83 62.63
CA VAL A 661 -11.46 16.83 63.25
C VAL A 661 -12.75 16.16 63.68
N LEU A 662 -13.25 15.21 62.90
CA LEU A 662 -14.49 14.50 63.23
C LEU A 662 -14.30 13.56 64.44
N ALA A 663 -13.17 12.83 64.49
CA ALA A 663 -12.92 11.79 65.49
C ALA A 663 -12.24 12.26 66.79
N ASN A 664 -11.49 13.38 66.76
CA ASN A 664 -10.66 13.81 67.89
C ASN A 664 -11.11 15.18 68.40
N SER A 665 -11.73 15.19 69.61
CA SER A 665 -12.27 16.42 70.21
C SER A 665 -11.19 17.45 70.57
N GLU A 666 -9.99 16.99 70.98
CA GLU A 666 -8.89 17.92 71.30
C GLU A 666 -8.37 18.65 70.07
N PHE A 667 -8.15 17.90 68.98
CA PHE A 667 -7.73 18.49 67.69
C PHE A 667 -8.81 19.45 67.17
N ARG A 668 -10.07 19.09 67.31
CA ARG A 668 -11.19 19.93 66.94
C ARG A 668 -11.22 21.26 67.73
N LYS A 669 -11.00 21.17 69.04
CA LYS A 669 -10.91 22.37 69.88
C LYS A 669 -9.74 23.28 69.51
N GLU A 670 -8.58 22.69 69.21
CA GLU A 670 -7.41 23.42 68.72
C GLU A 670 -7.71 24.21 67.43
N LYS A 671 -8.34 23.53 66.47
CA LYS A 671 -8.73 24.20 65.20
C LYS A 671 -9.78 25.29 65.42
N LEU A 672 -10.80 25.05 66.28
CA LEU A 672 -11.84 26.02 66.62
C LEU A 672 -11.27 27.28 67.28
N ALA A 673 -10.27 27.12 68.16
CA ALA A 673 -9.60 28.24 68.82
C ALA A 673 -8.92 29.20 67.84
N LYS A 674 -8.58 28.74 66.66
CA LYS A 674 -7.91 29.49 65.61
C LYS A 674 -8.87 29.95 64.46
N SER A 675 -10.07 29.39 64.41
CA SER A 675 -11.02 29.65 63.33
C SER A 675 -11.64 31.04 63.45
N MET A 676 -11.57 31.78 62.34
CA MET A 676 -12.21 33.13 62.21
C MET A 676 -13.56 33.05 61.52
N ASN A 677 -14.00 31.86 61.09
CA ASN A 677 -15.26 31.72 60.34
C ASN A 677 -16.45 31.55 61.32
N PRO A 678 -17.34 32.55 61.45
CA PRO A 678 -18.41 32.48 62.39
C PRO A 678 -19.42 31.37 62.15
N ILE A 679 -19.66 31.01 60.86
CA ILE A 679 -20.60 29.94 60.49
C ILE A 679 -20.08 28.58 60.94
N VAL A 680 -18.79 28.32 60.66
CA VAL A 680 -18.12 27.10 61.07
C VAL A 680 -18.09 26.99 62.62
N ASN A 681 -17.76 28.11 63.28
CA ASN A 681 -17.73 28.15 64.74
C ASN A 681 -19.10 27.90 65.35
N GLN A 682 -20.16 28.53 64.81
CA GLN A 682 -21.54 28.34 65.23
C GLN A 682 -21.95 26.84 65.03
N PHE A 683 -21.64 26.26 63.88
CA PHE A 683 -21.97 24.86 63.66
C PHE A 683 -21.37 23.95 64.72
N TRP A 684 -20.08 24.08 64.99
CA TRP A 684 -19.40 23.17 65.94
C TRP A 684 -19.74 23.42 67.38
N ASN A 685 -19.98 24.70 67.78
CA ASN A 685 -20.29 25.06 69.17
C ASN A 685 -21.76 24.95 69.54
N GLU A 686 -22.66 25.11 68.56
CA GLU A 686 -24.11 25.17 68.87
C GLU A 686 -24.92 24.04 68.23
N ILE A 687 -24.56 23.59 67.02
CA ILE A 687 -25.37 22.61 66.31
C ILE A 687 -24.86 21.20 66.57
N ALA A 688 -23.61 20.95 66.29
CA ALA A 688 -22.99 19.62 66.42
C ALA A 688 -22.99 19.12 67.87
N THR A 689 -22.82 20.02 68.85
CA THR A 689 -22.80 19.66 70.29
C THR A 689 -24.17 19.54 70.89
N LYS A 690 -25.19 20.32 70.45
CA LYS A 690 -26.54 20.31 71.03
C LYS A 690 -27.37 19.11 70.60
N ALA A 691 -27.06 18.46 69.51
CA ALA A 691 -27.81 17.30 69.01
C ALA A 691 -27.44 15.99 69.72
N GLY A 692 -26.90 16.04 70.97
CA GLY A 692 -26.49 14.88 71.71
C GLY A 692 -25.03 14.85 72.14
N GLY A 693 -24.30 15.98 71.85
CA GLY A 693 -22.89 16.15 72.21
C GLY A 693 -21.96 15.20 71.45
N ASP A 694 -20.81 14.90 72.04
CA ASP A 694 -19.81 14.00 71.42
C ASP A 694 -20.35 12.56 71.23
N ALA A 695 -21.34 12.14 72.00
CA ALA A 695 -21.98 10.82 71.84
C ALA A 695 -22.82 10.73 70.56
N ALA A 696 -23.41 11.84 70.06
CA ALA A 696 -24.08 11.85 68.75
C ALA A 696 -23.09 11.81 67.59
N LEU A 697 -21.94 12.47 67.78
CA LEU A 697 -20.85 12.43 66.79
C LEU A 697 -20.29 11.02 66.64
N GLU A 698 -20.18 10.24 67.74
CA GLU A 698 -19.69 8.86 67.68
C GLU A 698 -20.50 7.97 66.73
N ASN A 699 -21.76 8.26 66.49
CA ASN A 699 -22.60 7.51 65.55
C ASN A 699 -22.41 7.97 64.10
N ILE A 700 -22.05 9.25 63.86
CA ILE A 700 -21.91 9.82 62.54
C ILE A 700 -20.48 9.69 62.02
N VAL A 701 -19.48 9.79 62.89
CA VAL A 701 -18.07 9.79 62.54
C VAL A 701 -17.67 8.53 61.76
N PRO A 702 -17.98 7.30 62.19
CA PRO A 702 -17.60 6.11 61.39
C PRO A 702 -18.25 6.10 60.01
N TYR A 703 -19.47 6.66 59.91
CA TYR A 703 -20.21 6.76 58.66
C TYR A 703 -19.53 7.69 57.64
N ILE A 704 -18.79 8.69 58.15
CA ILE A 704 -18.04 9.63 57.31
C ILE A 704 -16.60 9.14 57.09
N THR A 705 -15.91 8.72 58.16
CA THR A 705 -14.47 8.40 58.14
C THR A 705 -14.16 7.16 57.29
N ASN A 706 -15.09 6.18 57.23
CA ASN A 706 -14.90 4.99 56.38
C ASN A 706 -14.80 5.30 54.88
N LYS A 707 -15.07 6.53 54.50
CA LYS A 707 -14.94 6.97 53.10
C LYS A 707 -13.57 7.56 52.79
N PHE A 708 -12.72 7.70 53.82
CA PHE A 708 -11.35 8.17 53.69
C PHE A 708 -10.33 7.01 53.68
N ASP A 709 -10.78 5.79 54.04
CA ASP A 709 -9.99 4.56 54.02
C ASP A 709 -9.98 3.94 52.59
#